data_4352fc224fc52db614a063a2cee0b02a
#
_entry.id   4352fc224fc52db614a063a2cee0b02a
#
_cell.length_a   1.000
_cell.length_b   1.000
_cell.length_c   1.000
_cell.angle_alpha   90.00
_cell.angle_beta   90.00
_cell.angle_gamma   90.00
#
_symmetry.space_group_name_H-M   'P 1'
#
loop_
_entity.id
_entity.type
_entity.pdbx_description
1 polymer ?
#
loop_
_entity_poly.entity_id
_entity_poly.type
_entity_poly.pdbx_seq_one_letter_code
_entity_poly.pdbx_strand_id
1 'polypeptide(L)'
;MDDNFSSRVKDVITYSKEEALRLGHDFIGTEHLLLGMLRDGGGKAINILNSLEIDLDYLRKKVEILSPPNPINDFNQNHKKNLHLTRQAERALKTTFLEAKLFQGKSINTAHLLLCILRNENDPTTKLLIKLQLDYESVKEQFKYMLTELNDDFSSSPTSETFPDESKDNEDPIEENPFTIKSDSKSKVKSKTPVLDNFGRDLTSLANSGKLDPVIGREKEIERVSQILSRRKKNNPILIGEPGVGKSAIAEGLALRIIQKKVSRILYNKRVVTLDLASIVAGTKYRGQFEERMKAVMNEIEKNDDIILFIDEIHTIVGAGGATGSLDASNMFKPALARGEIQCIGATTLDEYRQYIEKDGALERRFQKIIVEPTTVEETLEILRNIKDQYESHHNVNFTDKALEACVKLTDRYISDRFFPDKAIDAMDEAGSRVHITNMDVPKNIVNLEVNLEEVRDKKNAVVKKQKYEEAAKLRDDEKRIEKELIQAQEKWQEELKMHRETVDENDISEVVSMITGIPVNKIAKAELKELNNLNNIISSKVIGQKDAVSKVVKAIQRNRAGIKDPNKPIGSFIFLGQTGVGKTQLAKILSSELFSGSDSLIRIDMSEYMEKFAVSRLIGAPPGYVGYEEGGQLTEKVRRKPYSVILLDEVEKAHPDIFNMLLQVLDEGSLTDSLGRKVDFKNTVIIMTSNLGARQVKDFGNGVGFGTESMKSQESKNIKNTIEKSLKKAFSPEFLNRVDEIVIFNSLEKDDLKKIINIELEKLKNRLKELGYEIKISSKAINFLCDKGFDKKYGARPLKRAIQNYVEDLIAEEIVKSNIKDGSKFKIECNKDNSKLSVIKL
;
A
#
# COMPACT_ATOMS: atom_id res chain seq x y z
N MET A 1 6.15 -11.37 -23.33
CA MET A 1 7.43 -10.64 -23.13
C MET A 1 8.38 -10.77 -24.31
N ASP A 2 8.14 -11.71 -25.25
CA ASP A 2 9.10 -12.04 -26.33
C ASP A 2 9.04 -11.15 -27.59
N ASP A 3 8.02 -10.34 -27.76
CA ASP A 3 7.82 -9.59 -29.00
C ASP A 3 8.67 -8.32 -29.15
N ASN A 4 9.25 -7.83 -28.06
CA ASN A 4 10.07 -6.62 -28.07
C ASN A 4 11.58 -6.87 -28.23
N PHE A 5 12.03 -8.13 -28.18
CA PHE A 5 13.43 -8.48 -28.37
C PHE A 5 13.78 -8.54 -29.86
N SER A 6 14.93 -7.95 -30.25
CA SER A 6 15.47 -8.14 -31.57
C SER A 6 15.78 -9.62 -31.84
N SER A 7 15.78 -10.04 -33.13
CA SER A 7 16.13 -11.42 -33.51
C SER A 7 17.46 -11.86 -32.87
N ARG A 8 18.47 -11.01 -32.88
CA ARG A 8 19.78 -11.29 -32.27
C ARG A 8 19.75 -11.50 -30.78
N VAL A 9 18.92 -10.78 -30.02
CA VAL A 9 18.80 -11.03 -28.58
C VAL A 9 18.17 -12.40 -28.31
N LYS A 10 17.24 -12.84 -29.16
CA LYS A 10 16.67 -14.19 -29.09
C LYS A 10 17.73 -15.26 -29.39
N ASP A 11 18.58 -15.01 -30.37
CA ASP A 11 19.72 -15.89 -30.69
C ASP A 11 20.71 -15.96 -29.53
N VAL A 12 21.07 -14.83 -28.92
CA VAL A 12 21.95 -14.76 -27.73
C VAL A 12 21.38 -15.59 -26.57
N ILE A 13 20.07 -15.51 -26.30
CA ILE A 13 19.43 -16.33 -25.26
C ILE A 13 19.54 -17.81 -25.60
N THR A 14 19.41 -18.18 -26.88
CA THR A 14 19.56 -19.56 -27.31
C THR A 14 21.01 -20.04 -27.15
N TYR A 15 21.97 -19.25 -27.59
CA TYR A 15 23.41 -19.54 -27.39
C TYR A 15 23.78 -19.61 -25.90
N SER A 16 23.19 -18.78 -25.07
CA SER A 16 23.40 -18.84 -23.61
C SER A 16 22.95 -20.17 -23.00
N LYS A 17 21.84 -20.76 -23.50
CA LYS A 17 21.41 -22.11 -23.11
C LYS A 17 22.40 -23.18 -23.55
N GLU A 18 22.92 -23.05 -24.78
CA GLU A 18 23.89 -24.00 -25.31
C GLU A 18 25.24 -23.91 -24.56
N GLU A 19 25.70 -22.71 -24.21
CA GLU A 19 26.90 -22.52 -23.40
C GLU A 19 26.75 -23.04 -21.98
N ALA A 20 25.60 -22.86 -21.32
CA ALA A 20 25.31 -23.46 -20.03
C ALA A 20 25.34 -24.99 -20.07
N LEU A 21 24.77 -25.59 -21.13
CA LEU A 21 24.84 -27.04 -21.36
C LEU A 21 26.26 -27.51 -21.65
N ARG A 22 27.05 -26.74 -22.43
CA ARG A 22 28.45 -27.05 -22.71
C ARG A 22 29.32 -27.10 -21.45
N LEU A 23 29.04 -26.19 -20.50
CA LEU A 23 29.73 -26.12 -19.21
C LEU A 23 29.14 -27.08 -18.15
N GLY A 24 28.10 -27.85 -18.48
CA GLY A 24 27.48 -28.82 -17.58
C GLY A 24 26.67 -28.21 -16.46
N HIS A 25 26.14 -27.00 -16.65
CA HIS A 25 25.31 -26.30 -15.67
C HIS A 25 23.82 -26.57 -15.91
N ASP A 26 23.05 -26.60 -14.82
CA ASP A 26 21.59 -26.80 -14.83
C ASP A 26 20.79 -25.48 -14.77
N PHE A 27 21.49 -24.36 -14.80
CA PHE A 27 20.94 -23.00 -14.78
C PHE A 27 21.62 -22.07 -15.79
N ILE A 28 20.97 -20.99 -16.14
CA ILE A 28 21.50 -19.93 -17.00
C ILE A 28 21.73 -18.69 -16.15
N GLY A 29 22.99 -18.34 -15.93
CA GLY A 29 23.41 -17.13 -15.21
C GLY A 29 23.78 -15.98 -16.18
N THR A 30 24.20 -14.84 -15.61
CA THR A 30 24.66 -13.64 -16.34
C THR A 30 25.95 -13.94 -17.13
N GLU A 31 26.79 -14.83 -16.61
CA GLU A 31 27.98 -15.35 -17.27
C GLU A 31 27.64 -16.07 -18.58
N HIS A 32 26.57 -16.88 -18.58
CA HIS A 32 26.12 -17.57 -19.79
C HIS A 32 25.51 -16.59 -20.80
N LEU A 33 24.82 -15.54 -20.35
CA LEU A 33 24.34 -14.47 -21.23
C LEU A 33 25.48 -13.73 -21.90
N LEU A 34 26.54 -13.47 -21.19
CA LEU A 34 27.74 -12.83 -21.74
C LEU A 34 28.46 -13.78 -22.72
N LEU A 35 28.62 -15.06 -22.38
CA LEU A 35 29.19 -16.07 -23.30
C LEU A 35 28.33 -16.22 -24.57
N GLY A 36 27.00 -16.18 -24.45
CA GLY A 36 26.09 -16.18 -25.60
C GLY A 36 26.27 -14.98 -26.51
N MET A 37 26.52 -13.80 -25.97
CA MET A 37 26.84 -12.59 -26.76
C MET A 37 28.20 -12.72 -27.45
N LEU A 38 29.22 -13.22 -26.77
CA LEU A 38 30.56 -13.45 -27.33
C LEU A 38 30.51 -14.51 -28.44
N ARG A 39 29.65 -15.51 -28.31
CA ARG A 39 29.47 -16.55 -29.33
C ARG A 39 28.72 -16.07 -30.57
N ASP A 40 27.76 -15.15 -30.41
CA ASP A 40 27.09 -14.50 -31.55
C ASP A 40 28.08 -13.73 -32.42
N GLY A 41 29.15 -13.24 -31.84
CA GLY A 41 30.26 -12.56 -32.52
C GLY A 41 29.86 -11.26 -33.24
N GLY A 42 28.63 -10.83 -33.11
CA GLY A 42 28.06 -9.68 -33.77
C GLY A 42 27.13 -8.85 -32.88
N GLY A 43 26.56 -7.80 -33.43
CA GLY A 43 25.62 -6.93 -32.74
C GLY A 43 26.26 -5.77 -31.97
N LYS A 44 25.41 -4.89 -31.45
CA LYS A 44 25.87 -3.62 -30.86
C LYS A 44 26.73 -3.81 -29.61
N ALA A 45 26.50 -4.87 -28.82
CA ALA A 45 27.33 -5.17 -27.65
C ALA A 45 28.78 -5.50 -28.05
N ILE A 46 28.96 -6.33 -29.03
CA ILE A 46 30.30 -6.74 -29.53
C ILE A 46 31.03 -5.55 -30.17
N ASN A 47 30.29 -4.72 -30.92
CA ASN A 47 30.89 -3.51 -31.51
C ASN A 47 31.38 -2.56 -30.41
N ILE A 48 30.63 -2.41 -29.31
CA ILE A 48 31.05 -1.61 -28.15
C ILE A 48 32.29 -2.21 -27.47
N LEU A 49 32.34 -3.53 -27.26
CA LEU A 49 33.50 -4.18 -26.68
C LEU A 49 34.74 -4.03 -27.54
N ASN A 50 34.59 -4.14 -28.86
CA ASN A 50 35.70 -3.92 -29.83
C ASN A 50 36.16 -2.46 -29.87
N SER A 51 35.26 -1.48 -29.80
CA SER A 51 35.60 -0.07 -29.74
C SER A 51 36.27 0.36 -28.44
N LEU A 52 36.09 -0.41 -27.38
CA LEU A 52 36.79 -0.26 -26.11
C LEU A 52 38.08 -1.09 -26.04
N GLU A 53 38.56 -1.60 -27.21
CA GLU A 53 39.80 -2.37 -27.35
C GLU A 53 39.89 -3.63 -26.45
N ILE A 54 38.77 -4.27 -26.19
CA ILE A 54 38.70 -5.49 -25.35
C ILE A 54 38.96 -6.72 -26.24
N ASP A 55 39.96 -7.53 -25.85
CA ASP A 55 40.19 -8.83 -26.46
C ASP A 55 39.08 -9.81 -26.07
N LEU A 56 38.23 -10.15 -27.05
CA LEU A 56 37.02 -11.00 -26.86
C LEU A 56 37.41 -12.43 -26.45
N ASP A 57 38.53 -12.97 -26.95
CA ASP A 57 39.01 -14.32 -26.62
C ASP A 57 39.55 -14.37 -25.18
N TYR A 58 40.21 -13.29 -24.75
CA TYR A 58 40.67 -13.16 -23.38
C TYR A 58 39.48 -13.01 -22.42
N LEU A 59 38.51 -12.20 -22.77
CA LEU A 59 37.26 -12.04 -21.98
C LEU A 59 36.52 -13.37 -21.85
N ARG A 60 36.36 -14.13 -22.94
CA ARG A 60 35.73 -15.45 -22.95
C ARG A 60 36.41 -16.41 -21.97
N LYS A 61 37.76 -16.53 -22.03
CA LYS A 61 38.53 -17.38 -21.11
C LYS A 61 38.35 -16.97 -19.65
N LYS A 62 38.28 -15.66 -19.37
CA LYS A 62 38.08 -15.17 -18.00
C LYS A 62 36.68 -15.47 -17.46
N VAL A 63 35.65 -15.37 -18.30
CA VAL A 63 34.28 -15.73 -17.94
C VAL A 63 34.14 -17.24 -17.71
N GLU A 64 34.79 -18.07 -18.55
CA GLU A 64 34.84 -19.53 -18.34
C GLU A 64 35.54 -19.94 -17.04
N ILE A 65 36.56 -19.19 -16.59
CA ILE A 65 37.20 -19.41 -15.29
C ILE A 65 36.27 -19.08 -14.11
N LEU A 66 35.35 -18.10 -14.26
CA LEU A 66 34.35 -17.78 -13.24
C LEU A 66 33.31 -18.89 -13.09
N SER A 67 33.00 -19.58 -14.16
CA SER A 67 32.04 -20.66 -14.23
C SER A 67 32.75 -21.95 -14.68
N PRO A 68 33.53 -22.62 -13.80
CA PRO A 68 34.26 -23.81 -14.19
C PRO A 68 33.30 -24.94 -14.61
N PRO A 69 33.66 -25.72 -15.62
CA PRO A 69 32.83 -26.81 -16.07
C PRO A 69 32.64 -27.83 -14.97
N ASN A 70 31.42 -28.20 -14.65
CA ASN A 70 31.12 -29.28 -13.71
C ASN A 70 31.51 -30.63 -14.35
N PRO A 71 32.25 -31.51 -13.66
CA PRO A 71 32.55 -32.85 -14.16
C PRO A 71 31.22 -33.59 -14.33
N ILE A 72 31.02 -34.11 -15.53
CA ILE A 72 29.80 -34.79 -16.03
C ILE A 72 29.41 -35.90 -15.04
N ASN A 73 28.39 -35.69 -14.24
CA ASN A 73 27.55 -36.76 -13.72
C ASN A 73 26.53 -37.09 -14.81
N ASP A 74 26.33 -38.38 -15.11
CA ASP A 74 25.42 -38.89 -16.13
C ASP A 74 24.06 -38.19 -16.07
N PHE A 75 23.88 -37.17 -16.89
CA PHE A 75 22.63 -36.47 -17.04
C PHE A 75 21.69 -37.35 -17.87
N ASN A 76 20.72 -37.95 -17.19
CA ASN A 76 19.55 -38.57 -17.82
C ASN A 76 18.98 -37.64 -18.90
N GLN A 77 18.78 -38.15 -20.09
CA GLN A 77 18.33 -37.41 -21.29
C GLN A 77 17.00 -36.63 -21.13
N ASN A 78 16.29 -36.80 -20.01
CA ASN A 78 15.03 -36.11 -19.70
C ASN A 78 15.18 -34.72 -19.10
N HIS A 79 16.35 -34.27 -18.63
CA HIS A 79 16.59 -32.93 -18.08
C HIS A 79 16.97 -31.86 -19.11
N LYS A 80 17.10 -32.20 -20.39
CA LYS A 80 17.45 -31.27 -21.49
C LYS A 80 16.40 -30.21 -21.81
N LYS A 81 15.21 -30.24 -21.20
CA LYS A 81 14.08 -29.38 -21.68
C LYS A 81 13.88 -28.07 -20.91
N ASN A 82 14.31 -27.91 -19.64
CA ASN A 82 14.04 -26.67 -18.91
C ASN A 82 15.22 -26.25 -18.01
N LEU A 83 16.19 -25.51 -18.58
CA LEU A 83 17.18 -24.78 -17.81
C LEU A 83 16.53 -23.56 -17.17
N HIS A 84 16.66 -23.41 -15.85
CA HIS A 84 16.12 -22.27 -15.14
C HIS A 84 17.08 -21.08 -15.19
N LEU A 85 16.53 -19.86 -15.33
CA LEU A 85 17.32 -18.63 -15.20
C LEU A 85 17.66 -18.37 -13.73
N THR A 86 18.90 -17.94 -13.46
CA THR A 86 19.21 -17.40 -12.13
C THR A 86 18.44 -16.11 -11.89
N ARG A 87 18.19 -15.76 -10.63
CA ARG A 87 17.51 -14.50 -10.27
C ARG A 87 18.20 -13.26 -10.87
N GLN A 88 19.51 -13.31 -11.01
CA GLN A 88 20.31 -12.22 -11.58
C GLN A 88 20.12 -12.11 -13.09
N ALA A 89 20.17 -13.23 -13.81
CA ALA A 89 19.92 -13.30 -15.25
C ALA A 89 18.46 -12.93 -15.60
N GLU A 90 17.51 -13.41 -14.80
CA GLU A 90 16.10 -13.05 -14.96
C GLU A 90 15.87 -11.54 -14.74
N ARG A 91 16.50 -10.97 -13.73
CA ARG A 91 16.45 -9.53 -13.46
C ARG A 91 17.07 -8.72 -14.59
N ALA A 92 18.25 -9.13 -15.09
CA ALA A 92 18.89 -8.49 -16.23
C ALA A 92 17.97 -8.46 -17.46
N LEU A 93 17.35 -9.60 -17.81
CA LEU A 93 16.43 -9.69 -18.94
C LEU A 93 15.16 -8.86 -18.74
N LYS A 94 14.58 -8.82 -17.53
CA LYS A 94 13.40 -7.99 -17.22
C LYS A 94 13.71 -6.49 -17.28
N THR A 95 14.90 -6.07 -16.83
CA THR A 95 15.29 -4.65 -16.81
C THR A 95 15.75 -4.15 -18.19
N THR A 96 16.05 -5.03 -19.15
CA THR A 96 16.50 -4.65 -20.51
C THR A 96 15.48 -3.79 -21.24
N PHE A 97 14.18 -3.98 -20.96
CA PHE A 97 13.11 -3.13 -21.50
C PHE A 97 13.22 -1.69 -21.01
N LEU A 98 13.58 -1.49 -19.74
CA LEU A 98 13.77 -0.16 -19.16
C LEU A 98 14.99 0.55 -19.78
N GLU A 99 16.08 -0.18 -20.00
CA GLU A 99 17.26 0.37 -20.67
C GLU A 99 16.96 0.74 -22.14
N ALA A 100 16.24 -0.12 -22.87
CA ALA A 100 15.84 0.20 -24.25
C ALA A 100 14.98 1.48 -24.31
N LYS A 101 14.11 1.69 -23.32
CA LYS A 101 13.27 2.88 -23.22
C LYS A 101 14.08 4.15 -22.91
N LEU A 102 15.15 4.05 -22.10
CA LEU A 102 16.06 5.15 -21.79
C LEU A 102 16.81 5.66 -23.06
N PHE A 103 17.08 4.77 -24.01
CA PHE A 103 17.74 5.10 -25.28
C PHE A 103 16.76 5.31 -26.46
N GLN A 104 15.46 5.43 -26.18
CA GLN A 104 14.39 5.62 -27.17
C GLN A 104 14.42 4.56 -28.31
N GLY A 105 14.95 3.39 -28.03
CA GLY A 105 15.06 2.30 -29.00
C GLY A 105 13.71 1.65 -29.27
N LYS A 106 13.36 1.46 -30.55
CA LYS A 106 12.13 0.76 -30.99
C LYS A 106 12.17 -0.75 -30.69
N SER A 107 13.34 -1.33 -30.49
CA SER A 107 13.54 -2.76 -30.17
C SER A 107 14.70 -2.93 -29.19
N ILE A 108 14.63 -3.98 -28.39
CA ILE A 108 15.67 -4.35 -27.42
C ILE A 108 16.82 -5.01 -28.18
N ASN A 109 18.03 -4.43 -28.11
CA ASN A 109 19.24 -4.94 -28.75
C ASN A 109 20.25 -5.49 -27.72
N THR A 110 21.35 -6.08 -28.21
CA THR A 110 22.39 -6.71 -27.37
C THR A 110 23.12 -5.71 -26.46
N ALA A 111 23.27 -4.44 -26.87
CA ALA A 111 23.88 -3.41 -26.02
C ALA A 111 23.03 -3.11 -24.78
N HIS A 112 21.70 -3.07 -24.91
CA HIS A 112 20.83 -2.90 -23.74
C HIS A 112 20.98 -4.07 -22.75
N LEU A 113 21.19 -5.30 -23.24
CA LEU A 113 21.39 -6.46 -22.39
C LEU A 113 22.76 -6.39 -21.66
N LEU A 114 23.81 -5.96 -22.33
CA LEU A 114 25.13 -5.73 -21.73
C LEU A 114 25.06 -4.65 -20.63
N LEU A 115 24.40 -3.55 -20.89
CA LEU A 115 24.18 -2.49 -19.88
C LEU A 115 23.41 -3.00 -18.65
N CYS A 116 22.41 -3.86 -18.85
CA CYS A 116 21.66 -4.44 -17.74
C CYS A 116 22.51 -5.41 -16.89
N ILE A 117 23.43 -6.14 -17.49
CA ILE A 117 24.39 -6.97 -16.74
C ILE A 117 25.31 -6.09 -15.90
N LEU A 118 25.86 -5.01 -16.48
CA LEU A 118 26.77 -4.08 -15.80
C LEU A 118 26.12 -3.27 -14.67
N ARG A 119 24.81 -3.14 -14.68
CA ARG A 119 24.06 -2.38 -13.64
C ARG A 119 24.05 -3.08 -12.27
N ASN A 120 24.33 -4.37 -12.20
CA ASN A 120 24.31 -5.13 -10.96
C ASN A 120 25.72 -5.31 -10.39
N GLU A 121 26.20 -4.36 -9.61
CA GLU A 121 27.57 -4.34 -9.04
C GLU A 121 27.91 -5.56 -8.17
N ASN A 122 26.91 -6.24 -7.62
CA ASN A 122 27.11 -7.43 -6.78
C ASN A 122 27.31 -8.73 -7.58
N ASP A 123 27.06 -8.70 -8.88
CA ASP A 123 27.18 -9.86 -9.75
C ASP A 123 28.66 -10.21 -10.02
N PRO A 124 29.07 -11.49 -9.94
CA PRO A 124 30.43 -11.93 -10.25
C PRO A 124 30.88 -11.55 -11.66
N THR A 125 29.98 -11.63 -12.65
CA THR A 125 30.25 -11.26 -14.04
C THR A 125 30.51 -9.76 -14.17
N THR A 126 29.74 -8.93 -13.50
CA THR A 126 29.93 -7.48 -13.47
C THR A 126 31.24 -7.11 -12.79
N LYS A 127 31.58 -7.76 -11.67
CA LYS A 127 32.87 -7.55 -10.99
C LYS A 127 34.08 -7.91 -11.85
N LEU A 128 33.95 -8.92 -12.72
CA LEU A 128 34.99 -9.26 -13.69
C LEU A 128 35.10 -8.16 -14.75
N LEU A 129 33.97 -7.70 -15.31
CA LEU A 129 33.94 -6.65 -16.32
C LEU A 129 34.54 -5.33 -15.79
N ILE A 130 34.22 -4.95 -14.56
CA ILE A 130 34.80 -3.77 -13.90
C ILE A 130 36.33 -3.90 -13.73
N LYS A 131 36.85 -5.09 -13.39
CA LYS A 131 38.30 -5.33 -13.31
C LYS A 131 38.99 -5.17 -14.67
N LEU A 132 38.27 -5.35 -15.77
CA LEU A 132 38.76 -5.11 -17.13
C LEU A 132 38.45 -3.67 -17.61
N GLN A 133 38.17 -2.76 -16.69
CA GLN A 133 37.84 -1.36 -16.95
C GLN A 133 36.56 -1.15 -17.79
N LEU A 134 35.67 -2.14 -17.82
CA LEU A 134 34.34 -2.08 -18.41
C LEU A 134 33.34 -1.77 -17.31
N ASP A 135 33.02 -0.51 -17.10
CA ASP A 135 31.96 -0.07 -16.23
C ASP A 135 30.68 0.32 -17.01
N TYR A 136 29.59 0.50 -16.28
CA TYR A 136 28.30 0.86 -16.90
C TYR A 136 28.36 2.18 -17.65
N GLU A 137 29.06 3.20 -17.14
CA GLU A 137 29.11 4.53 -17.76
C GLU A 137 29.95 4.53 -19.04
N SER A 138 31.09 3.87 -19.07
CA SER A 138 31.94 3.74 -20.26
C SER A 138 31.21 3.06 -21.42
N VAL A 139 30.52 1.95 -21.15
CA VAL A 139 29.74 1.22 -22.15
C VAL A 139 28.53 2.07 -22.62
N LYS A 140 27.90 2.82 -21.73
CA LYS A 140 26.79 3.71 -22.04
C LYS A 140 27.21 4.91 -22.88
N GLU A 141 28.35 5.53 -22.61
CA GLU A 141 28.90 6.63 -23.40
C GLU A 141 29.24 6.16 -24.83
N GLN A 142 29.89 5.03 -24.95
CA GLN A 142 30.22 4.45 -26.25
C GLN A 142 28.98 4.04 -27.03
N PHE A 143 27.95 3.54 -26.34
CA PHE A 143 26.67 3.25 -27.01
C PHE A 143 25.97 4.52 -27.51
N LYS A 144 26.01 5.61 -26.76
CA LYS A 144 25.49 6.91 -27.20
C LYS A 144 26.23 7.44 -28.41
N TYR A 145 27.56 7.34 -28.40
CA TYR A 145 28.40 7.77 -29.51
C TYR A 145 28.04 7.04 -30.83
N MET A 146 27.88 5.71 -30.74
CA MET A 146 27.45 4.88 -31.89
C MET A 146 26.03 5.22 -32.38
N LEU A 147 25.15 5.72 -31.51
CA LEU A 147 23.80 6.15 -31.90
C LEU A 147 23.82 7.53 -32.59
N THR A 148 24.77 8.41 -32.27
CA THR A 148 24.97 9.71 -32.91
C THR A 148 25.62 9.55 -34.27
N GLU A 149 26.63 8.71 -34.42
CA GLU A 149 27.24 8.43 -35.74
C GLU A 149 26.24 7.84 -36.77
N LEU A 150 25.32 7.00 -36.33
CA LEU A 150 24.27 6.46 -37.21
C LEU A 150 23.22 7.50 -37.64
N ASN A 151 23.10 8.62 -36.92
CA ASN A 151 22.24 9.73 -37.31
C ASN A 151 22.95 10.77 -38.21
N ASP A 152 24.28 10.84 -38.17
CA ASP A 152 25.07 11.75 -39.01
C ASP A 152 25.34 11.19 -40.43
N ASP A 153 25.29 9.88 -40.63
CA ASP A 153 25.41 9.23 -41.96
C ASP A 153 24.21 9.45 -42.90
N PHE A 154 23.14 10.10 -42.42
CA PHE A 154 22.01 10.50 -43.27
C PHE A 154 22.03 11.99 -43.67
N SER A 155 23.08 12.74 -43.36
CA SER A 155 23.19 14.18 -43.69
C SER A 155 24.59 14.58 -44.15
N SER A 156 25.21 13.84 -45.06
CA SER A 156 26.40 14.35 -45.74
C SER A 156 26.51 13.81 -47.15
N SER A 157 26.19 14.68 -48.10
CA SER A 157 26.88 14.73 -49.38
C SER A 157 27.36 16.16 -49.60
N PRO A 158 28.63 16.35 -50.02
CA PRO A 158 29.29 17.63 -49.97
C PRO A 158 29.21 18.37 -51.31
N THR A 159 29.17 19.70 -51.25
CA THR A 159 30.01 20.60 -52.11
C THR A 159 29.71 22.05 -51.86
N SER A 160 30.68 22.69 -51.37
CA SER A 160 31.41 23.92 -51.75
C SER A 160 30.66 25.11 -52.41
N GLU A 161 30.91 26.23 -51.80
CA GLU A 161 31.26 27.52 -52.25
C GLU A 161 30.23 28.56 -52.71
N THR A 162 30.37 29.73 -52.07
CA THR A 162 30.26 31.11 -52.45
C THR A 162 28.94 31.77 -52.82
N PHE A 163 28.65 32.82 -52.05
CA PHE A 163 27.78 33.98 -52.25
C PHE A 163 28.01 34.67 -53.61
N PRO A 164 27.21 35.62 -54.15
CA PRO A 164 26.07 36.36 -53.57
C PRO A 164 24.90 36.66 -54.58
N ASP A 165 23.77 37.07 -53.96
CA ASP A 165 22.89 38.22 -54.38
C ASP A 165 21.95 38.14 -55.59
N GLU A 166 20.75 38.64 -55.32
CA GLU A 166 19.78 39.35 -56.18
C GLU A 166 18.84 38.60 -57.13
N SER A 167 17.58 38.78 -56.79
CA SER A 167 16.47 39.24 -57.65
C SER A 167 15.76 38.31 -58.64
N LYS A 168 14.45 38.34 -58.38
CA LYS A 168 13.31 38.43 -59.32
C LYS A 168 12.81 37.24 -60.12
N ASP A 169 11.52 36.98 -59.83
CA ASP A 169 10.41 36.90 -60.80
C ASP A 169 10.29 35.72 -61.80
N ASN A 170 9.10 35.23 -61.75
CA ASN A 170 8.19 34.69 -62.76
C ASN A 170 7.99 33.20 -62.97
N GLU A 171 6.73 32.87 -62.62
CA GLU A 171 5.69 32.23 -63.44
C GLU A 171 5.89 30.86 -64.07
N ASP A 172 5.14 29.88 -63.53
CA ASP A 172 4.21 28.94 -64.20
C ASP A 172 4.61 28.11 -65.43
N PRO A 173 3.85 27.07 -65.76
CA PRO A 173 3.22 25.93 -65.01
C PRO A 173 3.37 24.54 -65.70
N ILE A 174 2.61 23.50 -65.12
CA ILE A 174 2.11 22.25 -65.79
C ILE A 174 3.08 21.06 -65.76
N GLU A 175 2.80 19.91 -65.09
CA GLU A 175 1.83 18.86 -65.42
C GLU A 175 1.69 17.84 -64.32
N GLU A 176 0.47 17.34 -64.19
CA GLU A 176 0.00 16.28 -63.32
C GLU A 176 0.59 14.90 -63.66
N ASN A 177 0.85 14.06 -62.66
CA ASN A 177 0.21 12.72 -62.63
C ASN A 177 0.27 12.04 -61.26
N PRO A 178 -0.70 11.16 -61.02
CA PRO A 178 -1.17 10.86 -59.67
C PRO A 178 -0.71 9.50 -59.18
N PHE A 179 -0.31 9.38 -57.96
CA PHE A 179 -0.48 8.21 -57.07
C PHE A 179 0.38 8.42 -55.81
N THR A 180 -0.16 9.14 -54.84
CA THR A 180 0.35 9.05 -53.48
C THR A 180 -0.83 9.00 -52.52
N ILE A 181 -0.89 7.89 -51.85
CA ILE A 181 -1.81 7.62 -50.75
C ILE A 181 -1.62 8.72 -49.69
N LYS A 182 -2.64 9.50 -49.46
CA LYS A 182 -2.70 10.50 -48.38
C LYS A 182 -2.72 9.76 -47.04
N SER A 183 -1.61 9.77 -46.36
CA SER A 183 -1.63 9.64 -44.91
C SER A 183 -1.95 11.02 -44.31
N ASP A 184 -3.07 11.12 -43.62
CA ASP A 184 -3.50 12.31 -42.88
C ASP A 184 -2.46 12.69 -41.82
N SER A 185 -1.54 13.56 -42.18
CA SER A 185 -0.76 14.31 -41.22
C SER A 185 -1.53 15.60 -40.92
N LYS A 186 -2.31 15.60 -39.84
CA LYS A 186 -2.82 16.83 -39.23
C LYS A 186 -1.62 17.78 -39.03
N SER A 187 -1.65 18.91 -39.68
CA SER A 187 -0.71 20.01 -39.53
C SER A 187 -0.66 20.38 -38.01
N LYS A 188 0.46 20.02 -37.36
CA LYS A 188 0.77 20.56 -36.02
C LYS A 188 1.00 22.07 -36.22
N VAL A 189 0.04 22.86 -35.75
CA VAL A 189 0.23 24.30 -35.53
C VAL A 189 1.48 24.45 -34.67
N LYS A 190 2.49 25.15 -35.14
CA LYS A 190 3.72 25.44 -34.38
C LYS A 190 3.29 26.13 -33.08
N SER A 191 3.46 25.50 -31.97
CA SER A 191 3.18 26.08 -30.64
C SER A 191 4.06 27.31 -30.42
N LYS A 192 3.49 28.36 -29.80
CA LYS A 192 4.25 29.55 -29.40
C LYS A 192 5.19 29.28 -28.22
N THR A 193 5.02 28.16 -27.53
CA THR A 193 5.73 27.80 -26.30
C THR A 193 6.23 26.35 -26.32
N PRO A 194 7.18 26.00 -27.23
CA PRO A 194 7.61 24.61 -27.40
C PRO A 194 8.36 24.03 -26.17
N VAL A 195 9.10 24.85 -25.42
CA VAL A 195 9.81 24.39 -24.22
C VAL A 195 8.84 24.14 -23.09
N LEU A 196 7.89 25.04 -22.83
CA LEU A 196 6.86 24.89 -21.81
C LEU A 196 5.96 23.67 -22.09
N ASP A 197 5.60 23.44 -23.34
CA ASP A 197 4.74 22.31 -23.74
C ASP A 197 5.44 20.93 -23.56
N ASN A 198 6.78 20.90 -23.47
CA ASN A 198 7.53 19.68 -23.15
C ASN A 198 7.53 19.34 -21.65
N PHE A 199 7.39 20.34 -20.78
CA PHE A 199 7.45 20.18 -19.33
C PHE A 199 6.12 20.53 -18.64
N GLY A 200 5.11 20.93 -19.41
CA GLY A 200 3.82 21.36 -18.91
C GLY A 200 2.65 20.68 -19.63
N ARG A 201 1.49 20.72 -18.99
CA ARG A 201 0.23 20.25 -19.54
C ARG A 201 -0.73 21.43 -19.67
N ASP A 202 -1.17 21.74 -20.88
CA ASP A 202 -2.11 22.84 -21.14
C ASP A 202 -3.54 22.43 -20.77
N LEU A 203 -4.01 22.89 -19.59
CA LEU A 203 -5.36 22.62 -19.10
C LEU A 203 -6.43 23.28 -19.99
N THR A 204 -6.14 24.45 -20.58
CA THR A 204 -7.09 25.15 -21.44
C THR A 204 -7.33 24.39 -22.75
N SER A 205 -6.27 23.80 -23.32
CA SER A 205 -6.37 22.93 -24.49
C SER A 205 -7.16 21.65 -24.20
N LEU A 206 -6.94 21.06 -23.03
CA LEU A 206 -7.69 19.89 -22.56
C LEU A 206 -9.16 20.22 -22.30
N ALA A 207 -9.45 21.39 -21.72
CA ALA A 207 -10.83 21.88 -21.54
C ALA A 207 -11.55 22.03 -22.89
N ASN A 208 -10.86 22.58 -23.89
CA ASN A 208 -11.42 22.74 -25.24
C ASN A 208 -11.67 21.40 -25.93
N SER A 209 -10.87 20.38 -25.67
CA SER A 209 -11.06 19.02 -26.20
C SER A 209 -12.08 18.16 -25.41
N GLY A 210 -12.69 18.72 -24.35
CA GLY A 210 -13.66 18.00 -23.52
C GLY A 210 -13.09 16.86 -22.67
N LYS A 211 -11.78 16.91 -22.37
CA LYS A 211 -11.07 15.85 -21.61
C LYS A 211 -10.93 16.16 -20.13
N LEU A 212 -11.45 17.30 -19.67
CA LEU A 212 -11.45 17.64 -18.26
C LEU A 212 -12.81 17.33 -17.63
N ASP A 213 -12.77 16.91 -16.39
CA ASP A 213 -13.97 16.64 -15.60
C ASP A 213 -14.70 17.93 -15.21
N PRO A 214 -16.01 17.92 -15.09
CA PRO A 214 -16.76 19.07 -14.60
C PRO A 214 -16.43 19.31 -13.12
N VAL A 215 -16.06 20.54 -12.78
CA VAL A 215 -15.72 20.94 -11.41
C VAL A 215 -16.94 21.52 -10.73
N ILE A 216 -17.34 20.93 -9.60
CA ILE A 216 -18.54 21.24 -8.82
C ILE A 216 -18.16 21.57 -7.39
N GLY A 217 -18.94 22.46 -6.77
CA GLY A 217 -18.77 22.83 -5.35
C GLY A 217 -17.56 23.73 -5.07
N ARG A 218 -16.89 24.24 -6.11
CA ARG A 218 -15.72 25.11 -6.00
C ARG A 218 -15.89 26.49 -6.64
N GLU A 219 -17.15 26.91 -6.82
CA GLU A 219 -17.49 28.19 -7.48
C GLU A 219 -16.88 29.39 -6.78
N LYS A 220 -16.90 29.39 -5.45
CA LYS A 220 -16.39 30.51 -4.63
C LYS A 220 -14.87 30.63 -4.74
N GLU A 221 -14.17 29.50 -4.67
CA GLU A 221 -12.72 29.44 -4.77
C GLU A 221 -12.26 29.83 -6.17
N ILE A 222 -12.89 29.33 -7.24
CA ILE A 222 -12.58 29.67 -8.63
C ILE A 222 -12.85 31.17 -8.89
N GLU A 223 -13.95 31.71 -8.38
CA GLU A 223 -14.25 33.14 -8.47
C GLU A 223 -13.17 33.97 -7.74
N ARG A 224 -12.77 33.51 -6.54
CA ARG A 224 -11.72 34.20 -5.76
C ARG A 224 -10.37 34.14 -6.47
N VAL A 225 -9.99 33.01 -7.08
CA VAL A 225 -8.79 32.87 -7.92
C VAL A 225 -8.87 33.87 -9.07
N SER A 226 -9.98 33.93 -9.78
CA SER A 226 -10.18 34.86 -10.91
C SER A 226 -10.08 36.32 -10.49
N GLN A 227 -10.63 36.70 -9.33
CA GLN A 227 -10.51 38.04 -8.75
C GLN A 227 -9.04 38.40 -8.43
N ILE A 228 -8.28 37.46 -7.85
CA ILE A 228 -6.89 37.70 -7.49
C ILE A 228 -6.04 37.83 -8.75
N LEU A 229 -6.20 36.94 -9.74
CA LEU A 229 -5.50 37.00 -11.02
C LEU A 229 -5.75 38.32 -11.80
N SER A 230 -6.93 38.93 -11.61
CA SER A 230 -7.30 40.20 -12.24
C SER A 230 -6.71 41.45 -11.54
N ARG A 231 -5.98 41.28 -10.44
CA ARG A 231 -5.39 42.40 -9.68
C ARG A 231 -4.13 42.94 -10.38
N ARG A 232 -3.84 44.18 -10.18
CA ARG A 232 -2.59 44.85 -10.69
C ARG A 232 -1.34 44.39 -9.92
N LYS A 233 -1.47 44.13 -8.60
CA LYS A 233 -0.39 43.69 -7.70
C LYS A 233 -0.91 42.55 -6.83
N LYS A 234 -0.02 41.69 -6.37
CA LYS A 234 -0.39 40.45 -5.61
C LYS A 234 -1.41 39.62 -6.35
N ASN A 235 -1.15 39.39 -7.63
CA ASN A 235 -2.02 38.69 -8.58
C ASN A 235 -1.73 37.18 -8.65
N ASN A 236 -0.98 36.62 -7.69
CA ASN A 236 -0.69 35.20 -7.63
C ASN A 236 -1.47 34.56 -6.46
N PRO A 237 -2.52 33.79 -6.71
CA PRO A 237 -3.22 33.02 -5.67
C PRO A 237 -2.40 31.79 -5.27
N ILE A 238 -2.49 31.44 -3.99
CA ILE A 238 -2.00 30.16 -3.47
C ILE A 238 -3.14 29.43 -2.78
N LEU A 239 -3.41 28.21 -3.25
CA LEU A 239 -4.42 27.31 -2.74
C LEU A 239 -3.80 26.50 -1.59
N ILE A 240 -4.37 26.64 -0.39
CA ILE A 240 -3.88 25.97 0.82
C ILE A 240 -4.97 25.06 1.33
N GLY A 241 -4.68 23.76 1.43
CA GLY A 241 -5.62 22.78 1.95
C GLY A 241 -5.00 21.41 2.05
N GLU A 242 -5.69 20.51 2.72
CA GLU A 242 -5.24 19.13 2.91
C GLU A 242 -5.10 18.37 1.57
N PRO A 243 -4.30 17.30 1.52
CA PRO A 243 -4.24 16.44 0.33
C PRO A 243 -5.63 15.88 -0.02
N GLY A 244 -5.95 15.80 -1.32
CA GLY A 244 -7.22 15.22 -1.77
C GLY A 244 -8.45 16.11 -1.66
N VAL A 245 -8.33 17.40 -1.22
CA VAL A 245 -9.49 18.31 -1.17
C VAL A 245 -9.86 18.93 -2.54
N GLY A 246 -9.13 18.61 -3.61
CA GLY A 246 -9.44 19.10 -4.96
C GLY A 246 -8.80 20.45 -5.32
N LYS A 247 -7.58 20.75 -4.82
CA LYS A 247 -6.83 21.95 -5.19
C LYS A 247 -6.55 22.04 -6.68
N SER A 248 -6.14 20.95 -7.31
CA SER A 248 -5.85 20.87 -8.74
C SER A 248 -7.13 21.05 -9.58
N ALA A 249 -8.27 20.53 -9.11
CA ALA A 249 -9.57 20.70 -9.75
C ALA A 249 -10.00 22.19 -9.85
N ILE A 250 -9.59 23.05 -8.92
CA ILE A 250 -9.86 24.49 -9.00
C ILE A 250 -9.17 25.12 -10.21
N ALA A 251 -7.93 24.71 -10.51
CA ALA A 251 -7.21 25.20 -11.71
C ALA A 251 -7.86 24.66 -13.00
N GLU A 252 -8.32 23.42 -13.01
CA GLU A 252 -9.08 22.83 -14.12
C GLU A 252 -10.42 23.54 -14.32
N GLY A 253 -11.14 23.81 -13.23
CA GLY A 253 -12.38 24.58 -13.24
C GLY A 253 -12.20 26.01 -13.76
N LEU A 254 -11.08 26.65 -13.43
CA LEU A 254 -10.72 27.95 -13.99
C LEU A 254 -10.52 27.84 -15.51
N ALA A 255 -9.79 26.82 -15.98
CA ALA A 255 -9.57 26.59 -17.41
C ALA A 255 -10.88 26.36 -18.16
N LEU A 256 -11.81 25.57 -17.59
CA LEU A 256 -13.16 25.38 -18.13
C LEU A 256 -13.94 26.69 -18.21
N ARG A 257 -13.93 27.53 -17.16
CA ARG A 257 -14.60 28.82 -17.14
C ARG A 257 -14.00 29.83 -18.13
N ILE A 258 -12.69 29.78 -18.38
CA ILE A 258 -12.03 30.62 -19.40
C ILE A 258 -12.57 30.27 -20.79
N ILE A 259 -12.63 28.98 -21.14
CA ILE A 259 -13.19 28.50 -22.43
C ILE A 259 -14.67 28.89 -22.57
N GLN A 260 -15.45 28.74 -21.52
CA GLN A 260 -16.88 29.11 -21.47
C GLN A 260 -17.11 30.65 -21.42
N LYS A 261 -16.03 31.42 -21.33
CA LYS A 261 -16.07 32.90 -21.15
C LYS A 261 -16.87 33.35 -19.91
N LYS A 262 -16.89 32.55 -18.88
CA LYS A 262 -17.55 32.84 -17.58
C LYS A 262 -16.57 33.40 -16.55
N VAL A 263 -15.59 34.18 -16.99
CA VAL A 263 -14.59 34.86 -16.16
C VAL A 263 -14.49 36.36 -16.54
N SER A 264 -13.66 37.13 -15.83
CA SER A 264 -13.37 38.51 -16.20
C SER A 264 -12.78 38.62 -17.61
N ARG A 265 -13.11 39.67 -18.36
CA ARG A 265 -12.59 39.92 -19.73
C ARG A 265 -11.08 39.86 -19.83
N ILE A 266 -10.37 40.20 -18.76
CA ILE A 266 -8.89 40.17 -18.67
C ILE A 266 -8.35 38.74 -18.82
N LEU A 267 -9.15 37.71 -18.48
CA LEU A 267 -8.77 36.31 -18.50
C LEU A 267 -9.23 35.54 -19.75
N TYR A 268 -10.00 36.14 -20.67
CA TYR A 268 -10.62 35.43 -21.80
C TYR A 268 -9.65 34.70 -22.73
N ASN A 269 -8.47 35.26 -22.91
CA ASN A 269 -7.45 34.73 -23.84
C ASN A 269 -6.28 34.08 -23.10
N LYS A 270 -6.38 33.89 -21.78
CA LYS A 270 -5.31 33.29 -20.98
C LYS A 270 -5.30 31.77 -21.14
N ARG A 271 -4.12 31.19 -21.12
CA ARG A 271 -3.84 29.74 -21.10
C ARG A 271 -3.40 29.36 -19.71
N VAL A 272 -4.05 28.34 -19.14
CA VAL A 272 -3.63 27.76 -17.86
C VAL A 272 -2.79 26.53 -18.17
N VAL A 273 -1.51 26.55 -17.75
CA VAL A 273 -0.56 25.46 -18.00
C VAL A 273 -0.04 24.95 -16.67
N THR A 274 -0.22 23.65 -16.41
CA THR A 274 0.38 22.98 -15.25
C THR A 274 1.86 22.74 -15.52
N LEU A 275 2.72 23.18 -14.62
CA LEU A 275 4.16 22.95 -14.69
C LEU A 275 4.53 21.74 -13.83
N ASP A 276 5.12 20.72 -14.45
CA ASP A 276 5.65 19.54 -13.76
C ASP A 276 7.13 19.74 -13.44
N LEU A 277 7.41 20.11 -12.21
CA LEU A 277 8.77 20.31 -11.71
C LEU A 277 9.59 19.03 -11.69
N ALA A 278 8.96 17.88 -11.43
CA ALA A 278 9.64 16.60 -11.44
C ALA A 278 10.18 16.26 -12.85
N SER A 279 9.41 16.57 -13.90
CA SER A 279 9.85 16.38 -15.28
C SER A 279 11.03 17.29 -15.67
N ILE A 280 11.12 18.50 -15.11
CA ILE A 280 12.24 19.41 -15.36
C ILE A 280 13.52 18.88 -14.69
N VAL A 281 13.41 18.31 -13.51
CA VAL A 281 14.53 17.71 -12.76
C VAL A 281 14.94 16.36 -13.34
N ALA A 282 14.00 15.62 -13.92
CA ALA A 282 14.26 14.28 -14.45
C ALA A 282 15.33 14.33 -15.57
N GLY A 283 16.36 13.49 -15.41
CA GLY A 283 17.47 13.39 -16.36
C GLY A 283 18.53 14.51 -16.26
N THR A 284 18.44 15.42 -15.29
CA THR A 284 19.51 16.39 -15.03
C THR A 284 20.53 15.78 -14.05
N LYS A 285 21.76 15.59 -14.51
CA LYS A 285 22.88 15.10 -13.66
C LYS A 285 23.55 16.24 -12.87
N TYR A 286 23.47 17.46 -13.38
CA TYR A 286 24.14 18.63 -12.82
C TYR A 286 23.16 19.79 -12.59
N ARG A 287 23.36 20.53 -11.51
CA ARG A 287 22.58 21.72 -11.16
C ARG A 287 22.42 22.71 -12.32
N GLY A 288 23.47 22.93 -13.11
CA GLY A 288 23.44 23.85 -14.24
C GLY A 288 22.43 23.47 -15.33
N GLN A 289 22.21 22.17 -15.59
CA GLN A 289 21.23 21.72 -16.59
C GLN A 289 19.80 22.00 -16.18
N PHE A 290 19.49 21.86 -14.89
CA PHE A 290 18.19 22.23 -14.34
C PHE A 290 17.97 23.75 -14.43
N GLU A 291 18.98 24.54 -14.03
CA GLU A 291 18.91 26.00 -14.09
C GLU A 291 18.73 26.49 -15.53
N GLU A 292 19.39 25.87 -16.51
CA GLU A 292 19.26 26.18 -17.93
C GLU A 292 17.86 25.89 -18.47
N ARG A 293 17.30 24.69 -18.16
CA ARG A 293 15.93 24.33 -18.54
C ARG A 293 14.90 25.25 -17.90
N MET A 294 15.05 25.53 -16.61
CA MET A 294 14.16 26.44 -15.88
C MET A 294 14.22 27.85 -16.47
N LYS A 295 15.42 28.36 -16.79
CA LYS A 295 15.61 29.64 -17.44
C LYS A 295 14.97 29.71 -18.82
N ALA A 296 15.03 28.62 -19.59
CA ALA A 296 14.37 28.53 -20.89
C ALA A 296 12.85 28.60 -20.76
N VAL A 297 12.26 27.88 -19.80
CA VAL A 297 10.82 27.93 -19.47
C VAL A 297 10.42 29.34 -19.03
N MET A 298 11.19 29.95 -18.13
CA MET A 298 10.93 31.32 -17.63
C MET A 298 10.96 32.35 -18.78
N ASN A 299 11.94 32.28 -19.65
CA ASN A 299 12.06 33.19 -20.81
C ASN A 299 10.89 33.05 -21.82
N GLU A 300 10.32 31.84 -21.96
CA GLU A 300 9.12 31.65 -22.78
C GLU A 300 7.86 32.24 -22.11
N ILE A 301 7.74 32.11 -20.79
CA ILE A 301 6.61 32.68 -20.04
C ILE A 301 6.66 34.20 -20.04
N GLU A 302 7.86 34.79 -19.81
CA GLU A 302 8.06 36.24 -19.82
C GLU A 302 7.75 36.89 -21.20
N LYS A 303 7.91 36.15 -22.30
CA LYS A 303 7.57 36.60 -23.66
C LYS A 303 6.08 36.46 -24.01
N ASN A 304 5.33 35.70 -23.24
CA ASN A 304 3.92 35.39 -23.51
C ASN A 304 3.04 35.71 -22.28
N ASP A 305 2.54 36.97 -22.26
CA ASP A 305 1.67 37.46 -21.21
C ASP A 305 0.36 36.68 -21.04
N ASP A 306 0.04 35.79 -21.98
CA ASP A 306 -1.23 35.02 -21.97
C ASP A 306 -1.18 33.74 -21.12
N ILE A 307 -0.05 33.45 -20.47
CA ILE A 307 0.15 32.24 -19.71
C ILE A 307 -0.12 32.45 -18.24
N ILE A 308 -0.89 31.55 -17.63
CA ILE A 308 -1.04 31.40 -16.19
C ILE A 308 -0.46 30.04 -15.82
N LEU A 309 0.59 30.02 -15.01
CA LEU A 309 1.17 28.79 -14.51
C LEU A 309 0.34 28.23 -13.35
N PHE A 310 0.05 26.95 -13.40
CA PHE A 310 -0.39 26.21 -12.22
C PHE A 310 0.78 25.33 -11.74
N ILE A 311 1.16 25.49 -10.48
CA ILE A 311 2.25 24.74 -9.87
C ILE A 311 1.68 24.00 -8.66
N ASP A 312 1.51 22.69 -8.83
CA ASP A 312 1.16 21.85 -7.70
C ASP A 312 2.38 21.63 -6.82
N GLU A 313 2.16 21.43 -5.52
CA GLU A 313 3.23 21.30 -4.53
C GLU A 313 4.29 22.43 -4.63
N ILE A 314 3.84 23.69 -4.71
CA ILE A 314 4.71 24.85 -4.93
C ILE A 314 5.83 24.96 -3.88
N HIS A 315 5.69 24.34 -2.72
CA HIS A 315 6.72 24.28 -1.69
C HIS A 315 8.00 23.57 -2.18
N THR A 316 7.90 22.69 -3.18
CA THR A 316 9.06 22.00 -3.79
C THR A 316 10.02 22.97 -4.50
N ILE A 317 9.53 24.16 -4.93
CA ILE A 317 10.37 25.21 -5.49
C ILE A 317 11.29 25.82 -4.44
N VAL A 318 10.84 25.94 -3.17
CA VAL A 318 11.48 26.73 -2.12
C VAL A 318 12.54 25.96 -1.34
N GLY A 319 12.74 24.71 -1.63
CA GLY A 319 13.82 23.96 -1.00
C GLY A 319 13.39 22.65 -0.36
N ALA A 320 12.99 21.72 -1.11
CA ALA A 320 13.07 20.32 -0.75
C ALA A 320 14.53 19.88 -0.61
N GLY A 321 15.28 20.48 0.29
CA GLY A 321 16.67 20.15 0.43
C GLY A 321 17.30 20.59 1.74
N GLY A 322 17.10 19.81 2.79
CA GLY A 322 17.93 19.84 3.99
C GLY A 322 19.33 19.24 3.82
N ALA A 323 19.76 18.85 2.62
CA ALA A 323 21.11 18.38 2.33
C ALA A 323 21.84 19.44 1.49
N THR A 324 23.04 19.77 1.86
CA THR A 324 23.98 20.65 1.15
C THR A 324 24.07 20.29 -0.32
N GLY A 325 23.36 21.05 -1.20
CA GLY A 325 23.36 20.84 -2.64
C GLY A 325 22.01 20.82 -3.32
N SER A 326 20.89 21.06 -2.60
CA SER A 326 19.57 21.04 -3.18
C SER A 326 19.31 22.21 -4.14
N LEU A 327 18.55 21.88 -5.19
CA LEU A 327 18.12 22.78 -6.26
C LEU A 327 17.19 23.86 -5.71
N ASP A 328 17.69 25.06 -5.49
CA ASP A 328 16.89 26.22 -5.07
C ASP A 328 16.36 26.96 -6.29
N ALA A 329 15.23 26.48 -6.83
CA ALA A 329 14.54 27.11 -7.93
C ALA A 329 13.91 28.46 -7.52
N SER A 330 13.71 28.69 -6.22
CA SER A 330 13.03 29.88 -5.72
C SER A 330 13.75 31.17 -6.09
N ASN A 331 15.08 31.13 -6.13
CA ASN A 331 15.88 32.29 -6.51
C ASN A 331 15.67 32.73 -7.96
N MET A 332 15.22 31.84 -8.83
CA MET A 332 14.88 32.14 -10.21
C MET A 332 13.46 32.70 -10.37
N PHE A 333 12.50 32.14 -9.60
CA PHE A 333 11.10 32.59 -9.63
C PHE A 333 10.88 33.93 -8.87
N LYS A 334 11.59 34.17 -7.78
CA LYS A 334 11.42 35.37 -6.95
C LYS A 334 11.51 36.68 -7.74
N PRO A 335 12.51 36.91 -8.62
CA PRO A 335 12.60 38.15 -9.39
C PRO A 335 11.42 38.36 -10.33
N ALA A 336 11.04 37.33 -11.09
CA ALA A 336 9.95 37.39 -12.07
C ALA A 336 8.57 37.59 -11.41
N LEU A 337 8.32 36.89 -10.31
CA LEU A 337 7.12 37.12 -9.45
C LEU A 337 7.14 38.51 -8.84
N ALA A 338 8.33 39.02 -8.49
CA ALA A 338 8.47 40.34 -7.90
C ALA A 338 8.15 41.48 -8.88
N ARG A 339 8.57 41.33 -10.14
CA ARG A 339 8.30 42.29 -11.21
C ARG A 339 6.87 42.16 -11.76
N GLY A 340 6.17 41.03 -11.49
CA GLY A 340 4.83 40.76 -12.00
C GLY A 340 4.82 40.29 -13.45
N GLU A 341 5.95 39.79 -13.95
CA GLU A 341 6.14 39.27 -15.31
C GLU A 341 5.51 37.89 -15.48
N ILE A 342 5.24 37.21 -14.36
CA ILE A 342 4.64 35.88 -14.34
C ILE A 342 3.38 35.89 -13.48
N GLN A 343 2.32 35.25 -13.97
CA GLN A 343 1.13 34.91 -13.21
C GLN A 343 1.16 33.42 -12.83
N CYS A 344 1.03 33.14 -11.53
CA CYS A 344 1.13 31.81 -11.00
C CYS A 344 -0.01 31.50 -10.03
N ILE A 345 -0.58 30.30 -10.12
CA ILE A 345 -1.46 29.69 -9.14
C ILE A 345 -0.64 28.61 -8.44
N GLY A 346 -0.34 28.74 -7.16
CA GLY A 346 0.31 27.71 -6.38
C GLY A 346 -0.70 26.82 -5.64
N ALA A 347 -0.38 25.55 -5.42
CA ALA A 347 -1.12 24.68 -4.52
C ALA A 347 -0.15 24.05 -3.51
N THR A 348 -0.56 23.93 -2.24
CA THR A 348 0.24 23.34 -1.17
C THR A 348 -0.63 22.96 0.04
N THR A 349 -0.07 22.25 1.00
CA THR A 349 -0.72 22.01 2.30
C THR A 349 -0.46 23.16 3.29
N LEU A 350 -1.22 23.20 4.39
CA LEU A 350 -1.05 24.25 5.39
C LEU A 350 0.32 24.17 6.10
N ASP A 351 0.76 22.96 6.39
CA ASP A 351 2.04 22.74 7.08
C ASP A 351 3.23 23.10 6.20
N GLU A 352 3.21 22.68 4.93
CA GLU A 352 4.23 23.04 3.94
C GLU A 352 4.24 24.54 3.64
N TYR A 353 3.05 25.18 3.59
CA TYR A 353 2.95 26.62 3.46
C TYR A 353 3.68 27.33 4.60
N ARG A 354 3.40 26.94 5.86
CA ARG A 354 4.05 27.52 7.06
C ARG A 354 5.55 27.25 7.09
N GLN A 355 5.96 26.06 6.68
CA GLN A 355 7.36 25.65 6.75
C GLN A 355 8.23 26.32 5.69
N TYR A 356 7.74 26.46 4.46
CA TYR A 356 8.55 26.86 3.30
C TYR A 356 8.19 28.24 2.74
N ILE A 357 6.91 28.61 2.65
CA ILE A 357 6.48 29.85 1.99
C ILE A 357 6.36 31.01 2.98
N GLU A 358 5.75 30.79 4.15
CA GLU A 358 5.53 31.83 5.16
C GLU A 358 6.83 32.33 5.77
N LYS A 359 7.85 31.49 5.90
CA LYS A 359 9.18 31.86 6.37
C LYS A 359 9.94 32.72 5.36
N ASP A 360 9.62 32.61 4.09
CA ASP A 360 10.21 33.43 3.03
C ASP A 360 9.38 34.71 2.78
N GLY A 361 9.73 35.79 3.45
CA GLY A 361 8.99 37.08 3.35
C GLY A 361 8.92 37.67 1.94
N ALA A 362 9.77 37.22 1.00
CA ALA A 362 9.71 37.66 -0.38
C ALA A 362 8.57 36.94 -1.15
N LEU A 363 8.37 35.67 -0.91
CA LEU A 363 7.29 34.89 -1.50
C LEU A 363 5.95 35.18 -0.83
N GLU A 364 5.89 35.24 0.49
CA GLU A 364 4.66 35.56 1.24
C GLU A 364 3.99 36.84 0.76
N ARG A 365 4.79 37.89 0.50
CA ARG A 365 4.26 39.17 0.00
C ARG A 365 3.72 39.12 -1.43
N ARG A 366 4.01 38.06 -2.20
CA ARG A 366 3.61 37.92 -3.60
C ARG A 366 2.40 37.05 -3.79
N PHE A 367 2.18 36.06 -2.89
CA PHE A 367 1.05 35.16 -2.94
C PHE A 367 -0.11 35.67 -2.07
N GLN A 368 -1.35 35.44 -2.59
CA GLN A 368 -2.57 35.66 -1.84
C GLN A 368 -3.19 34.34 -1.45
N LYS A 369 -3.33 34.09 -0.14
CA LYS A 369 -3.86 32.84 0.43
C LYS A 369 -5.34 32.65 0.07
N ILE A 370 -5.68 31.44 -0.33
CA ILE A 370 -7.04 30.93 -0.46
C ILE A 370 -7.07 29.59 0.25
N ILE A 371 -7.89 29.47 1.29
CA ILE A 371 -8.06 28.23 2.03
C ILE A 371 -9.08 27.38 1.28
N VAL A 372 -8.73 26.11 1.03
CA VAL A 372 -9.58 25.11 0.37
C VAL A 372 -9.95 24.06 1.41
N GLU A 373 -11.19 24.12 1.86
CA GLU A 373 -11.72 23.17 2.85
C GLU A 373 -12.17 21.87 2.17
N PRO A 374 -12.20 20.73 2.89
CA PRO A 374 -12.82 19.50 2.40
C PRO A 374 -14.29 19.74 2.00
N THR A 375 -14.76 19.05 1.00
CA THR A 375 -16.18 19.12 0.59
C THR A 375 -17.08 18.45 1.63
N THR A 376 -18.31 18.92 1.73
CA THR A 376 -19.35 18.30 2.56
C THR A 376 -19.81 16.97 1.95
N VAL A 377 -20.51 16.16 2.73
CA VAL A 377 -21.13 14.89 2.28
C VAL A 377 -22.06 15.13 1.09
N GLU A 378 -22.87 16.20 1.14
CA GLU A 378 -23.84 16.55 0.09
C GLU A 378 -23.14 16.99 -1.19
N GLU A 379 -22.16 17.89 -1.09
CA GLU A 379 -21.34 18.34 -2.23
C GLU A 379 -20.56 17.18 -2.86
N THR A 380 -20.01 16.29 -2.04
CA THR A 380 -19.28 15.10 -2.53
C THR A 380 -20.20 14.18 -3.31
N LEU A 381 -21.43 13.95 -2.84
CA LEU A 381 -22.41 13.14 -3.56
C LEU A 381 -22.76 13.75 -4.91
N GLU A 382 -22.89 15.08 -4.97
CA GLU A 382 -23.14 15.80 -6.22
C GLU A 382 -21.95 15.68 -7.18
N ILE A 383 -20.72 15.78 -6.68
CA ILE A 383 -19.50 15.55 -7.47
C ILE A 383 -19.53 14.14 -8.06
N LEU A 384 -19.75 13.10 -7.25
CA LEU A 384 -19.78 11.71 -7.72
C LEU A 384 -20.83 11.49 -8.81
N ARG A 385 -22.02 12.06 -8.67
CA ARG A 385 -23.08 11.97 -9.68
C ARG A 385 -22.69 12.58 -11.02
N ASN A 386 -21.89 13.63 -11.02
CA ASN A 386 -21.48 14.32 -12.25
C ASN A 386 -20.26 13.68 -12.93
N ILE A 387 -19.39 13.02 -12.19
CA ILE A 387 -18.25 12.29 -12.76
C ILE A 387 -18.61 10.83 -13.10
N LYS A 388 -19.74 10.33 -12.61
CA LYS A 388 -20.23 8.96 -12.77
C LYS A 388 -20.07 8.43 -14.19
N ASP A 389 -20.58 9.17 -15.19
CA ASP A 389 -20.64 8.72 -16.59
C ASP A 389 -19.25 8.43 -17.18
N GLN A 390 -18.22 9.14 -16.73
CA GLN A 390 -16.86 8.94 -17.18
C GLN A 390 -16.26 7.64 -16.60
N TYR A 391 -16.48 7.40 -15.29
CA TYR A 391 -16.05 6.17 -14.63
C TYR A 391 -16.84 4.95 -15.12
N GLU A 392 -18.15 5.10 -15.40
CA GLU A 392 -18.95 4.06 -16.04
C GLU A 392 -18.42 3.69 -17.43
N SER A 393 -18.02 4.68 -18.19
CA SER A 393 -17.42 4.47 -19.52
C SER A 393 -16.04 3.86 -19.45
N HIS A 394 -15.25 4.20 -18.43
CA HIS A 394 -13.90 3.69 -18.25
C HIS A 394 -13.89 2.22 -17.81
N HIS A 395 -14.70 1.88 -16.81
CA HIS A 395 -14.77 0.52 -16.26
C HIS A 395 -15.81 -0.37 -16.93
N ASN A 396 -16.60 0.17 -17.85
CA ASN A 396 -17.71 -0.53 -18.50
C ASN A 396 -18.75 -1.11 -17.50
N VAL A 397 -19.07 -0.34 -16.46
CA VAL A 397 -20.03 -0.68 -15.40
C VAL A 397 -21.13 0.39 -15.28
N ASN A 398 -22.16 0.12 -14.51
CA ASN A 398 -23.18 1.10 -14.14
C ASN A 398 -23.22 1.24 -12.62
N PHE A 399 -23.12 2.47 -12.09
CA PHE A 399 -23.26 2.72 -10.65
C PHE A 399 -24.71 3.02 -10.28
N THR A 400 -25.21 2.35 -9.25
CA THR A 400 -26.52 2.71 -8.67
C THR A 400 -26.39 3.95 -7.79
N ASP A 401 -27.48 4.74 -7.64
CA ASP A 401 -27.46 5.90 -6.73
C ASP A 401 -27.16 5.49 -5.28
N LYS A 402 -27.59 4.29 -4.88
CA LYS A 402 -27.27 3.73 -3.56
C LYS A 402 -25.79 3.43 -3.41
N ALA A 403 -25.12 2.98 -4.47
CA ALA A 403 -23.67 2.77 -4.44
C ALA A 403 -22.93 4.10 -4.25
N LEU A 404 -23.31 5.17 -4.94
CA LEU A 404 -22.71 6.50 -4.77
C LEU A 404 -22.94 7.05 -3.34
N GLU A 405 -24.15 6.89 -2.79
CA GLU A 405 -24.40 7.24 -1.38
C GLU A 405 -23.54 6.40 -0.43
N ALA A 406 -23.36 5.11 -0.72
CA ALA A 406 -22.53 4.23 0.07
C ALA A 406 -21.05 4.65 -0.01
N CYS A 407 -20.52 5.03 -1.18
CA CYS A 407 -19.17 5.58 -1.32
C CYS A 407 -18.94 6.73 -0.34
N VAL A 408 -19.87 7.68 -0.27
CA VAL A 408 -19.70 8.85 0.61
C VAL A 408 -19.88 8.45 2.08
N LYS A 409 -20.97 7.76 2.44
CA LYS A 409 -21.28 7.41 3.85
C LYS A 409 -20.24 6.48 4.48
N LEU A 410 -19.78 5.46 3.73
CA LEU A 410 -18.84 4.47 4.26
C LEU A 410 -17.43 5.04 4.36
N THR A 411 -17.00 5.82 3.36
CA THR A 411 -15.67 6.45 3.44
C THR A 411 -15.61 7.56 4.48
N ASP A 412 -16.71 8.30 4.72
CA ASP A 412 -16.78 9.24 5.82
C ASP A 412 -16.62 8.57 7.18
N ARG A 413 -17.27 7.43 7.35
CA ARG A 413 -17.29 6.70 8.62
C ARG A 413 -16.01 5.91 8.91
N TYR A 414 -15.38 5.33 7.88
CA TYR A 414 -14.31 4.33 8.07
C TYR A 414 -12.94 4.78 7.58
N ILE A 415 -12.85 5.84 6.74
CA ILE A 415 -11.59 6.39 6.24
C ILE A 415 -11.41 7.79 6.84
N SER A 416 -10.62 7.90 7.90
CA SER A 416 -10.37 9.14 8.64
C SER A 416 -9.05 9.84 8.28
N ASP A 417 -8.15 9.15 7.59
CA ASP A 417 -6.82 9.64 7.19
C ASP A 417 -6.80 10.37 5.84
N ARG A 418 -7.94 10.38 5.13
CA ARG A 418 -8.12 11.06 3.84
C ARG A 418 -9.33 11.99 3.88
N PHE A 419 -9.34 12.97 2.98
CA PHE A 419 -10.37 13.99 2.91
C PHE A 419 -11.27 13.84 1.69
N PHE A 420 -12.47 14.40 1.78
CA PHE A 420 -13.38 14.50 0.65
C PHE A 420 -12.88 15.58 -0.35
N PRO A 421 -13.14 15.37 -1.66
CA PRO A 421 -13.90 14.29 -2.30
C PRO A 421 -13.06 13.04 -2.63
N ASP A 422 -11.75 13.09 -2.55
CA ASP A 422 -10.78 12.10 -3.04
C ASP A 422 -11.08 10.69 -2.53
N LYS A 423 -11.25 10.51 -1.21
CA LYS A 423 -11.55 9.19 -0.63
C LYS A 423 -12.83 8.53 -1.15
N ALA A 424 -13.82 9.33 -1.56
CA ALA A 424 -15.07 8.80 -2.11
C ALA A 424 -14.93 8.47 -3.60
N ILE A 425 -14.15 9.25 -4.33
CA ILE A 425 -13.80 8.99 -5.74
C ILE A 425 -12.96 7.72 -5.83
N ASP A 426 -11.94 7.57 -4.98
CA ASP A 426 -11.10 6.36 -4.91
C ASP A 426 -11.95 5.10 -4.68
N ALA A 427 -12.89 5.17 -3.72
CA ALA A 427 -13.76 4.02 -3.43
C ALA A 427 -14.67 3.67 -4.62
N MET A 428 -15.16 4.67 -5.36
CA MET A 428 -15.96 4.48 -6.57
C MET A 428 -15.11 3.86 -7.69
N ASP A 429 -13.91 4.37 -7.92
CA ASP A 429 -12.98 3.92 -8.96
C ASP A 429 -12.55 2.46 -8.71
N GLU A 430 -12.13 2.14 -7.48
CA GLU A 430 -11.73 0.79 -7.09
C GLU A 430 -12.89 -0.21 -7.19
N ALA A 431 -14.13 0.21 -6.84
CA ALA A 431 -15.30 -0.65 -6.97
C ALA A 431 -15.65 -0.94 -8.43
N GLY A 432 -15.59 0.06 -9.30
CA GLY A 432 -15.78 -0.11 -10.74
C GLY A 432 -14.75 -1.07 -11.34
N SER A 433 -13.48 -0.86 -11.02
CA SER A 433 -12.39 -1.74 -11.45
C SER A 433 -12.57 -3.18 -10.97
N ARG A 434 -12.94 -3.37 -9.71
CA ARG A 434 -13.14 -4.69 -9.12
C ARG A 434 -14.27 -5.46 -9.77
N VAL A 435 -15.45 -4.84 -9.92
CA VAL A 435 -16.61 -5.48 -10.55
C VAL A 435 -16.28 -5.86 -11.98
N HIS A 436 -15.61 -4.99 -12.72
CA HIS A 436 -15.13 -5.28 -14.06
C HIS A 436 -14.21 -6.52 -14.12
N ILE A 437 -13.22 -6.60 -13.22
CA ILE A 437 -12.26 -7.72 -13.20
C ILE A 437 -12.92 -9.03 -12.72
N THR A 438 -13.78 -8.95 -11.69
CA THR A 438 -14.40 -10.16 -11.08
C THR A 438 -15.37 -10.83 -12.05
N ASN A 439 -16.04 -10.07 -12.90
CA ASN A 439 -17.07 -10.57 -13.82
C ASN A 439 -16.53 -10.80 -15.24
N MET A 440 -15.21 -10.72 -15.45
CA MET A 440 -14.57 -11.13 -16.70
C MET A 440 -14.45 -12.66 -16.82
N ASP A 441 -15.58 -13.37 -16.83
CA ASP A 441 -15.57 -14.78 -17.21
C ASP A 441 -15.31 -14.91 -18.70
N VAL A 442 -14.09 -15.35 -19.06
CA VAL A 442 -13.75 -15.63 -20.45
C VAL A 442 -14.62 -16.76 -20.97
N PRO A 443 -15.37 -16.57 -22.07
CA PRO A 443 -16.22 -17.62 -22.63
C PRO A 443 -15.43 -18.88 -22.91
N LYS A 444 -16.00 -20.04 -22.54
CA LYS A 444 -15.36 -21.35 -22.75
C LYS A 444 -14.93 -21.59 -24.18
N ASN A 445 -15.61 -20.98 -25.16
CA ASN A 445 -15.26 -21.05 -26.57
C ASN A 445 -13.89 -20.43 -26.85
N ILE A 446 -13.58 -19.27 -26.25
CA ILE A 446 -12.28 -18.59 -26.42
C ILE A 446 -11.17 -19.42 -25.78
N VAL A 447 -11.38 -19.90 -24.56
CA VAL A 447 -10.41 -20.76 -23.86
C VAL A 447 -10.13 -22.03 -24.67
N ASN A 448 -11.16 -22.65 -25.22
CA ASN A 448 -11.00 -23.85 -26.06
C ASN A 448 -10.24 -23.57 -27.37
N LEU A 449 -10.48 -22.41 -28.01
CA LEU A 449 -9.76 -22.01 -29.22
C LEU A 449 -8.28 -21.68 -28.89
N GLU A 450 -7.98 -21.09 -27.75
CA GLU A 450 -6.61 -20.86 -27.30
C GLU A 450 -5.86 -22.17 -27.03
N VAL A 451 -6.49 -23.12 -26.35
CA VAL A 451 -5.92 -24.45 -26.12
C VAL A 451 -5.69 -25.19 -27.45
N ASN A 452 -6.66 -25.16 -28.36
CA ASN A 452 -6.54 -25.78 -29.68
C ASN A 452 -5.41 -25.14 -30.52
N LEU A 453 -5.26 -23.79 -30.42
CA LEU A 453 -4.20 -23.06 -31.11
C LEU A 453 -2.82 -23.51 -30.59
N GLU A 454 -2.69 -23.65 -29.28
CA GLU A 454 -1.44 -24.08 -28.64
C GLU A 454 -1.09 -25.54 -29.01
N GLU A 455 -2.09 -26.44 -29.05
CA GLU A 455 -1.89 -27.83 -29.52
C GLU A 455 -1.46 -27.91 -30.99
N VAL A 456 -2.07 -27.07 -31.86
CA VAL A 456 -1.72 -27.07 -33.31
C VAL A 456 -0.30 -26.48 -33.49
N ARG A 457 0.07 -25.45 -32.71
CA ARG A 457 1.44 -24.90 -32.69
C ARG A 457 2.47 -25.93 -32.25
N ASP A 458 2.18 -26.71 -31.22
CA ASP A 458 3.06 -27.76 -30.72
C ASP A 458 3.19 -28.92 -31.74
N LYS A 459 2.08 -29.34 -32.38
CA LYS A 459 2.09 -30.33 -33.45
C LYS A 459 2.90 -29.82 -34.64
N LYS A 460 2.71 -28.57 -35.05
CA LYS A 460 3.49 -27.95 -36.17
C LYS A 460 4.98 -27.94 -35.84
N ASN A 461 5.37 -27.52 -34.64
CA ASN A 461 6.76 -27.51 -34.20
C ASN A 461 7.39 -28.92 -34.15
N ALA A 462 6.61 -29.94 -33.77
CA ALA A 462 7.07 -31.32 -33.75
C ALA A 462 7.25 -31.89 -35.16
N VAL A 463 6.38 -31.52 -36.11
CA VAL A 463 6.43 -31.95 -37.52
C VAL A 463 7.57 -31.26 -38.26
N VAL A 464 7.80 -29.94 -38.01
CA VAL A 464 8.95 -29.20 -38.56
C VAL A 464 10.27 -29.81 -38.12
N LYS A 465 10.39 -30.24 -36.85
CA LYS A 465 11.58 -30.96 -36.34
C LYS A 465 11.82 -32.29 -37.05
N LYS A 466 10.76 -32.92 -37.60
CA LYS A 466 10.81 -34.17 -38.36
C LYS A 466 10.98 -33.95 -39.86
N GLN A 467 11.21 -32.71 -40.32
CA GLN A 467 11.41 -32.26 -41.72
C GLN A 467 10.25 -32.66 -42.68
N LYS A 468 9.02 -32.83 -42.16
CA LYS A 468 7.84 -33.12 -42.95
C LYS A 468 7.11 -31.83 -43.36
N TYR A 469 7.61 -31.18 -44.39
CA TYR A 469 7.16 -29.82 -44.78
C TYR A 469 5.73 -29.75 -45.31
N GLU A 470 5.20 -30.83 -45.97
CA GLU A 470 3.81 -30.86 -46.45
C GLU A 470 2.79 -30.93 -45.30
N GLU A 471 3.08 -31.73 -44.26
CA GLU A 471 2.24 -31.80 -43.06
C GLU A 471 2.33 -30.49 -42.26
N ALA A 472 3.49 -29.87 -42.21
CA ALA A 472 3.69 -28.57 -41.54
C ALA A 472 2.94 -27.42 -42.24
N ALA A 473 2.81 -27.45 -43.57
CA ALA A 473 2.03 -26.48 -44.33
C ALA A 473 0.53 -26.57 -44.02
N LYS A 474 -0.04 -27.79 -43.92
CA LYS A 474 -1.44 -28.00 -43.52
C LYS A 474 -1.71 -27.47 -42.11
N LEU A 475 -0.83 -27.81 -41.17
CA LEU A 475 -0.95 -27.34 -39.80
C LEU A 475 -0.82 -25.82 -39.67
N ARG A 476 -0.07 -25.16 -40.57
CA ARG A 476 0.03 -23.69 -40.64
C ARG A 476 -1.27 -23.06 -41.13
N ASP A 477 -1.95 -23.70 -42.06
CA ASP A 477 -3.24 -23.23 -42.55
C ASP A 477 -4.33 -23.40 -41.50
N ASP A 478 -4.29 -24.53 -40.76
CA ASP A 478 -5.17 -24.74 -39.61
C ASP A 478 -4.89 -23.72 -38.48
N GLU A 479 -3.62 -23.43 -38.17
CA GLU A 479 -3.25 -22.39 -37.22
C GLU A 479 -3.84 -21.03 -37.61
N LYS A 480 -3.69 -20.60 -38.85
CA LYS A 480 -4.24 -19.33 -39.33
C LYS A 480 -5.78 -19.31 -39.32
N ARG A 481 -6.43 -20.46 -39.54
CA ARG A 481 -7.89 -20.54 -39.44
C ARG A 481 -8.33 -20.33 -38.00
N ILE A 482 -7.74 -21.09 -37.07
CA ILE A 482 -8.07 -20.98 -35.64
C ILE A 482 -7.74 -19.58 -35.10
N GLU A 483 -6.64 -18.98 -35.55
CA GLU A 483 -6.26 -17.60 -35.14
C GLU A 483 -7.29 -16.58 -35.64
N LYS A 484 -7.83 -16.73 -36.84
CA LYS A 484 -8.94 -15.87 -37.31
C LYS A 484 -10.24 -16.09 -36.53
N GLU A 485 -10.58 -17.35 -36.25
CA GLU A 485 -11.76 -17.68 -35.43
C GLU A 485 -11.62 -17.13 -34.02
N LEU A 486 -10.43 -17.17 -33.44
CA LEU A 486 -10.11 -16.59 -32.12
C LEU A 486 -10.30 -15.06 -32.11
N ILE A 487 -9.73 -14.37 -33.12
CA ILE A 487 -9.89 -12.90 -33.22
C ILE A 487 -11.36 -12.53 -33.38
N GLN A 488 -12.11 -13.22 -34.22
CA GLN A 488 -13.55 -12.97 -34.38
C GLN A 488 -14.36 -13.27 -33.10
N ALA A 489 -13.99 -14.31 -32.36
CA ALA A 489 -14.62 -14.62 -31.09
C ALA A 489 -14.28 -13.57 -30.01
N GLN A 490 -13.06 -13.10 -30.00
CA GLN A 490 -12.62 -12.01 -29.09
C GLN A 490 -13.30 -10.67 -29.43
N GLU A 491 -13.43 -10.32 -30.70
CA GLU A 491 -14.13 -9.11 -31.14
C GLU A 491 -15.62 -9.17 -30.75
N LYS A 492 -16.30 -10.27 -30.99
CA LYS A 492 -17.71 -10.46 -30.59
C LYS A 492 -17.88 -10.37 -29.07
N TRP A 493 -16.98 -11.00 -28.32
CA TRP A 493 -16.98 -10.94 -26.85
C TRP A 493 -16.76 -9.52 -26.35
N GLN A 494 -15.84 -8.76 -26.97
CA GLN A 494 -15.65 -7.35 -26.65
C GLN A 494 -16.88 -6.48 -26.97
N GLU A 495 -17.59 -6.78 -28.05
CA GLU A 495 -18.84 -6.10 -28.37
C GLU A 495 -19.96 -6.46 -27.38
N GLU A 496 -20.07 -7.74 -26.98
CA GLU A 496 -21.01 -8.20 -25.96
C GLU A 496 -20.72 -7.58 -24.60
N LEU A 497 -19.45 -7.47 -24.20
CA LEU A 497 -19.03 -6.79 -22.97
C LEU A 497 -19.37 -5.29 -22.98
N LYS A 498 -19.29 -4.61 -24.12
CA LYS A 498 -19.71 -3.21 -24.25
C LYS A 498 -21.23 -3.03 -24.13
N MET A 499 -22.02 -4.02 -24.52
CA MET A 499 -23.48 -3.97 -24.43
C MET A 499 -24.00 -4.38 -23.05
N HIS A 500 -23.33 -5.28 -22.35
CA HIS A 500 -23.68 -5.72 -21.00
C HIS A 500 -22.77 -5.05 -19.96
N ARG A 501 -23.23 -3.93 -19.40
CA ARG A 501 -22.58 -3.25 -18.29
C ARG A 501 -23.07 -3.87 -16.98
N GLU A 502 -22.17 -4.37 -16.19
CA GLU A 502 -22.45 -4.84 -14.84
C GLU A 502 -22.82 -3.68 -13.91
N THR A 503 -23.68 -3.96 -12.94
CA THR A 503 -24.12 -2.93 -11.98
C THR A 503 -23.33 -3.03 -10.69
N VAL A 504 -22.77 -1.89 -10.25
CA VAL A 504 -22.09 -1.74 -8.97
C VAL A 504 -23.11 -1.36 -7.91
N ASP A 505 -23.26 -2.20 -6.90
CA ASP A 505 -24.21 -2.02 -5.80
C ASP A 505 -23.52 -1.58 -4.49
N GLU A 506 -24.33 -1.28 -3.47
CA GLU A 506 -23.87 -0.94 -2.11
C GLU A 506 -22.97 -2.01 -1.50
N ASN A 507 -23.19 -3.29 -1.82
CA ASN A 507 -22.38 -4.39 -1.31
C ASN A 507 -20.96 -4.35 -1.87
N ASP A 508 -20.81 -4.03 -3.16
CA ASP A 508 -19.50 -3.94 -3.82
C ASP A 508 -18.66 -2.81 -3.19
N ILE A 509 -19.27 -1.66 -2.96
CA ILE A 509 -18.63 -0.54 -2.25
C ILE A 509 -18.23 -0.94 -0.83
N SER A 510 -19.11 -1.65 -0.13
CA SER A 510 -18.83 -2.13 1.23
C SER A 510 -17.64 -3.10 1.26
N GLU A 511 -17.50 -3.94 0.23
CA GLU A 511 -16.35 -4.85 0.10
C GLU A 511 -15.05 -4.10 -0.17
N VAL A 512 -15.09 -3.08 -1.03
CA VAL A 512 -13.93 -2.23 -1.32
C VAL A 512 -13.50 -1.46 -0.07
N VAL A 513 -14.41 -0.80 0.62
CA VAL A 513 -14.11 -0.11 1.88
C VAL A 513 -13.58 -1.07 2.93
N SER A 514 -14.08 -2.32 2.95
CA SER A 514 -13.57 -3.38 3.82
C SER A 514 -12.12 -3.76 3.48
N MET A 515 -11.76 -3.82 2.21
CA MET A 515 -10.38 -4.10 1.78
C MET A 515 -9.43 -2.96 2.11
N ILE A 516 -9.83 -1.73 1.85
CA ILE A 516 -9.03 -0.52 2.13
C ILE A 516 -8.75 -0.38 3.62
N THR A 517 -9.78 -0.57 4.45
CA THR A 517 -9.71 -0.31 5.91
C THR A 517 -9.34 -1.54 6.74
N GLY A 518 -9.47 -2.74 6.17
CA GLY A 518 -9.39 -3.99 6.91
C GLY A 518 -10.59 -4.27 7.82
N ILE A 519 -11.67 -3.47 7.70
CA ILE A 519 -12.89 -3.59 8.51
C ILE A 519 -13.92 -4.39 7.71
N PRO A 520 -14.47 -5.51 8.20
CA PRO A 520 -15.48 -6.29 7.48
C PRO A 520 -16.83 -5.56 7.44
N VAL A 521 -16.96 -4.55 6.58
CA VAL A 521 -18.16 -3.68 6.47
C VAL A 521 -19.39 -4.47 6.03
N ASN A 522 -19.25 -5.48 5.17
CA ASN A 522 -20.34 -6.32 4.66
C ASN A 522 -21.04 -7.18 5.72
N LYS A 523 -20.34 -7.56 6.77
CA LYS A 523 -20.90 -8.37 7.86
C LYS A 523 -21.76 -7.54 8.82
N ILE A 524 -21.67 -6.19 8.74
CA ILE A 524 -22.22 -5.29 9.74
C ILE A 524 -23.75 -5.13 9.64
N ALA A 525 -24.38 -5.34 8.49
CA ALA A 525 -25.77 -4.89 8.31
C ALA A 525 -26.87 -5.91 8.68
N LYS A 526 -26.70 -7.22 8.50
CA LYS A 526 -27.80 -8.20 8.80
C LYS A 526 -27.34 -9.49 9.50
N ALA A 527 -26.16 -10.00 9.24
CA ALA A 527 -25.64 -11.22 9.89
C ALA A 527 -25.12 -10.93 11.30
N GLU A 528 -24.55 -9.75 11.53
CA GLU A 528 -24.01 -9.33 12.83
C GLU A 528 -25.04 -9.24 13.96
N LEU A 529 -26.27 -8.83 13.69
CA LEU A 529 -27.29 -8.80 14.74
C LEU A 529 -27.55 -10.21 15.31
N LYS A 530 -27.46 -11.25 14.47
CA LYS A 530 -27.56 -12.66 14.92
C LYS A 530 -26.29 -13.12 15.63
N GLU A 531 -25.13 -12.75 15.12
CA GLU A 531 -23.83 -13.06 15.71
C GLU A 531 -23.63 -12.31 17.05
N LEU A 532 -24.04 -11.04 17.14
CA LEU A 532 -24.01 -10.25 18.37
C LEU A 532 -24.95 -10.82 19.45
N ASN A 533 -26.07 -11.44 19.08
CA ASN A 533 -26.93 -12.13 20.03
C ASN A 533 -26.25 -13.40 20.60
N ASN A 534 -25.44 -14.07 19.79
CA ASN A 534 -24.70 -15.26 20.22
C ASN A 534 -23.35 -14.92 20.86
N LEU A 535 -22.86 -13.70 20.73
CA LEU A 535 -21.57 -13.25 21.26
C LEU A 535 -21.43 -13.53 22.77
N ASN A 536 -22.50 -13.30 23.53
CA ASN A 536 -22.50 -13.59 24.95
C ASN A 536 -22.23 -15.08 25.26
N ASN A 537 -22.83 -15.99 24.49
CA ASN A 537 -22.64 -17.42 24.67
C ASN A 537 -21.23 -17.85 24.23
N ILE A 538 -20.74 -17.33 23.12
CA ILE A 538 -19.40 -17.61 22.57
C ILE A 538 -18.33 -17.16 23.57
N ILE A 539 -18.40 -15.92 24.05
CA ILE A 539 -17.40 -15.41 25.00
C ILE A 539 -17.53 -16.16 26.35
N SER A 540 -18.74 -16.41 26.84
CA SER A 540 -18.96 -17.14 28.12
C SER A 540 -18.45 -18.58 28.07
N SER A 541 -18.42 -19.23 26.90
CA SER A 541 -17.83 -20.57 26.76
C SER A 541 -16.29 -20.55 26.82
N LYS A 542 -15.66 -19.44 26.43
CA LYS A 542 -14.20 -19.26 26.42
C LYS A 542 -13.66 -18.58 27.68
N VAL A 543 -14.48 -17.74 28.37
CA VAL A 543 -14.13 -17.05 29.63
C VAL A 543 -14.97 -17.64 30.78
N ILE A 544 -14.37 -18.55 31.51
CA ILE A 544 -15.05 -19.30 32.56
C ILE A 544 -15.16 -18.47 33.86
N GLY A 545 -16.28 -18.60 34.57
CA GLY A 545 -16.50 -18.01 35.92
C GLY A 545 -16.86 -16.52 35.90
N GLN A 546 -17.01 -15.86 34.72
CA GLN A 546 -17.19 -14.40 34.63
C GLN A 546 -18.45 -13.98 33.84
N LYS A 547 -19.57 -14.70 34.04
CA LYS A 547 -20.81 -14.48 33.26
C LYS A 547 -21.33 -13.02 33.34
N ASP A 548 -21.30 -12.41 34.54
CA ASP A 548 -21.78 -11.04 34.76
C ASP A 548 -20.88 -10.02 34.05
N ALA A 549 -19.57 -10.21 34.11
CA ALA A 549 -18.59 -9.37 33.43
C ALA A 549 -18.77 -9.42 31.92
N VAL A 550 -18.92 -10.62 31.36
CA VAL A 550 -19.16 -10.83 29.94
C VAL A 550 -20.48 -10.17 29.50
N SER A 551 -21.56 -10.38 30.26
CA SER A 551 -22.88 -9.80 29.94
C SER A 551 -22.86 -8.27 29.92
N LYS A 552 -22.15 -7.60 30.85
CA LYS A 552 -22.03 -6.15 30.87
C LYS A 552 -21.27 -5.61 29.64
N VAL A 553 -20.14 -6.22 29.30
CA VAL A 553 -19.34 -5.85 28.15
C VAL A 553 -20.11 -6.03 26.84
N VAL A 554 -20.75 -7.17 26.65
CA VAL A 554 -21.54 -7.47 25.46
C VAL A 554 -22.70 -6.50 25.31
N LYS A 555 -23.46 -6.22 26.40
CA LYS A 555 -24.57 -5.24 26.38
C LYS A 555 -24.11 -3.84 25.98
N ALA A 556 -22.95 -3.38 26.45
CA ALA A 556 -22.41 -2.07 26.08
C ALA A 556 -22.05 -2.01 24.59
N ILE A 557 -21.44 -3.09 24.06
CA ILE A 557 -21.11 -3.20 22.63
C ILE A 557 -22.39 -3.28 21.79
N GLN A 558 -23.40 -4.04 22.22
CA GLN A 558 -24.69 -4.11 21.53
C GLN A 558 -25.37 -2.73 21.46
N ARG A 559 -25.33 -1.92 22.54
CA ARG A 559 -25.86 -0.54 22.55
C ARG A 559 -25.22 0.35 21.49
N ASN A 560 -23.90 0.25 21.35
CA ASN A 560 -23.15 1.01 20.34
C ASN A 560 -23.52 0.55 18.91
N ARG A 561 -23.54 -0.77 18.68
CA ARG A 561 -23.84 -1.35 17.36
C ARG A 561 -25.30 -1.12 16.94
N ALA A 562 -26.20 -0.99 17.88
CA ALA A 562 -27.60 -0.61 17.62
C ALA A 562 -27.77 0.89 17.25
N GLY A 563 -26.68 1.68 17.21
CA GLY A 563 -26.72 3.11 16.88
C GLY A 563 -27.30 4.00 17.98
N ILE A 564 -27.49 3.49 19.20
CA ILE A 564 -28.09 4.26 20.30
C ILE A 564 -27.06 5.14 21.01
N LYS A 565 -25.76 4.77 20.94
CA LYS A 565 -24.67 5.51 21.54
C LYS A 565 -24.22 6.65 20.62
N ASP A 566 -23.67 7.71 21.19
CA ASP A 566 -23.04 8.82 20.47
C ASP A 566 -21.97 8.32 19.48
N PRO A 567 -22.10 8.62 18.17
CA PRO A 567 -21.17 8.16 17.17
C PRO A 567 -19.74 8.73 17.32
N ASN A 568 -19.59 9.82 18.09
CA ASN A 568 -18.27 10.43 18.33
C ASN A 568 -17.47 9.74 19.44
N LYS A 569 -18.03 8.77 20.15
CA LYS A 569 -17.34 8.06 21.22
C LYS A 569 -16.83 6.70 20.78
N PRO A 570 -15.80 6.14 21.44
CA PRO A 570 -15.34 4.77 21.20
C PRO A 570 -16.47 3.74 21.28
N ILE A 571 -16.35 2.59 20.62
CA ILE A 571 -17.35 1.50 20.66
C ILE A 571 -17.70 1.14 22.10
N GLY A 572 -16.68 1.05 22.98
CA GLY A 572 -16.84 0.80 24.39
C GLY A 572 -15.60 1.16 25.18
N SER A 573 -15.78 1.66 26.38
CA SER A 573 -14.72 1.98 27.33
C SER A 573 -14.99 1.28 28.66
N PHE A 574 -14.05 0.46 29.10
CA PHE A 574 -14.23 -0.44 30.24
C PHE A 574 -13.09 -0.36 31.25
N ILE A 575 -13.40 -0.38 32.54
CA ILE A 575 -12.43 -0.64 33.60
C ILE A 575 -12.67 -2.03 34.16
N PHE A 576 -11.70 -2.93 34.00
CA PHE A 576 -11.74 -4.30 34.51
C PHE A 576 -11.04 -4.40 35.88
N LEU A 577 -11.79 -4.67 36.90
CA LEU A 577 -11.31 -4.73 38.29
C LEU A 577 -11.33 -6.17 38.81
N GLY A 578 -10.32 -6.54 39.55
CA GLY A 578 -10.27 -7.86 40.18
C GLY A 578 -8.85 -8.35 40.44
N GLN A 579 -8.74 -9.48 41.09
CA GLN A 579 -7.46 -10.10 41.42
C GLN A 579 -6.65 -10.45 40.16
N THR A 580 -5.35 -10.67 40.32
CA THR A 580 -4.51 -11.19 39.26
C THR A 580 -4.92 -12.62 38.88
N GLY A 581 -4.96 -12.97 37.62
CA GLY A 581 -5.26 -14.33 37.17
C GLY A 581 -6.72 -14.72 37.09
N VAL A 582 -7.69 -13.80 37.26
CA VAL A 582 -9.14 -14.07 37.14
C VAL A 582 -9.69 -13.99 35.72
N GLY A 583 -8.84 -13.65 34.69
CA GLY A 583 -9.25 -13.66 33.31
C GLY A 583 -9.44 -12.28 32.64
N LYS A 584 -9.07 -11.16 33.29
CA LYS A 584 -9.19 -9.80 32.71
C LYS A 584 -8.56 -9.65 31.31
N THR A 585 -7.29 -9.95 31.21
CA THR A 585 -6.54 -9.88 29.92
C THR A 585 -7.03 -10.95 28.93
N GLN A 586 -7.53 -12.10 29.41
CA GLN A 586 -8.08 -13.14 28.54
C GLN A 586 -9.40 -12.71 27.91
N LEU A 587 -10.28 -12.02 28.63
CA LEU A 587 -11.51 -11.46 28.05
C LEU A 587 -11.19 -10.45 26.96
N ALA A 588 -10.20 -9.57 27.16
CA ALA A 588 -9.76 -8.61 26.14
C ALA A 588 -9.25 -9.31 24.88
N LYS A 589 -8.46 -10.39 25.00
CA LYS A 589 -7.96 -11.19 23.88
C LYS A 589 -9.09 -11.86 23.10
N ILE A 590 -10.02 -12.50 23.82
CA ILE A 590 -11.16 -13.18 23.19
C ILE A 590 -12.07 -12.15 22.53
N LEU A 591 -12.32 -11.01 23.17
CA LEU A 591 -13.11 -9.93 22.61
C LEU A 591 -12.49 -9.40 21.30
N SER A 592 -11.17 -9.22 21.26
CA SER A 592 -10.45 -8.83 20.05
C SER A 592 -10.63 -9.84 18.92
N SER A 593 -10.47 -11.13 19.19
CA SER A 593 -10.60 -12.17 18.18
C SER A 593 -12.03 -12.34 17.64
N GLU A 594 -13.05 -12.14 18.48
CA GLU A 594 -14.46 -12.31 18.10
C GLU A 594 -15.05 -11.07 17.42
N LEU A 595 -14.65 -9.86 17.83
CA LEU A 595 -15.18 -8.62 17.26
C LEU A 595 -14.45 -8.18 15.98
N PHE A 596 -13.15 -8.45 15.89
CA PHE A 596 -12.27 -7.86 14.87
C PHE A 596 -11.55 -8.90 13.99
N SER A 597 -12.03 -10.14 13.99
CA SER A 597 -11.61 -11.24 13.11
C SER A 597 -10.09 -11.52 13.06
N GLY A 598 -9.33 -11.16 14.11
CA GLY A 598 -7.90 -11.44 14.16
C GLY A 598 -7.27 -11.24 15.55
N SER A 599 -6.28 -12.07 15.88
CA SER A 599 -5.46 -11.92 17.10
C SER A 599 -4.62 -10.63 17.07
N ASP A 600 -4.36 -10.10 15.89
CA ASP A 600 -3.52 -8.94 15.65
C ASP A 600 -4.22 -7.60 15.89
N SER A 601 -5.54 -7.62 16.12
CA SER A 601 -6.35 -6.45 16.43
C SER A 601 -6.29 -6.03 17.89
N LEU A 602 -5.42 -6.67 18.71
CA LEU A 602 -5.19 -6.30 20.11
C LEU A 602 -3.94 -5.43 20.26
N ILE A 603 -4.15 -4.17 20.61
CA ILE A 603 -3.09 -3.23 20.98
C ILE A 603 -2.92 -3.28 22.50
N ARG A 604 -1.88 -3.96 22.99
CA ARG A 604 -1.58 -4.03 24.42
C ARG A 604 -0.48 -3.04 24.79
N ILE A 605 -0.74 -2.28 25.87
CA ILE A 605 0.20 -1.32 26.46
C ILE A 605 0.22 -1.60 27.98
N ASP A 606 1.41 -1.82 28.53
CA ASP A 606 1.61 -2.01 29.97
C ASP A 606 1.89 -0.65 30.62
N MET A 607 0.96 -0.20 31.46
CA MET A 607 1.08 1.12 32.09
C MET A 607 2.18 1.19 33.15
N SER A 608 2.77 0.07 33.54
CA SER A 608 3.95 0.09 34.42
C SER A 608 5.19 0.70 33.76
N GLU A 609 5.23 0.75 32.40
CA GLU A 609 6.29 1.41 31.65
C GLU A 609 6.09 2.94 31.56
N TYR A 610 4.94 3.44 32.02
CA TYR A 610 4.48 4.82 31.86
C TYR A 610 4.18 5.53 33.18
N MET A 611 5.05 5.31 34.19
CA MET A 611 4.93 5.91 35.52
C MET A 611 5.45 7.34 35.59
N GLU A 612 6.35 7.71 34.70
CA GLU A 612 7.03 9.01 34.69
C GLU A 612 6.30 10.04 33.81
N LYS A 613 6.46 11.33 34.11
CA LYS A 613 5.82 12.43 33.37
C LYS A 613 6.19 12.42 31.87
N PHE A 614 7.44 12.11 31.54
CA PHE A 614 7.88 12.02 30.13
C PHE A 614 7.31 10.84 29.36
N ALA A 615 6.71 9.90 30.05
CA ALA A 615 6.12 8.73 29.44
C ALA A 615 4.86 9.06 28.59
N VAL A 616 4.17 10.17 28.86
CA VAL A 616 3.02 10.62 28.05
C VAL A 616 3.46 10.93 26.62
N SER A 617 4.61 11.59 26.42
CA SER A 617 5.15 11.90 25.10
C SER A 617 5.52 10.63 24.29
N ARG A 618 5.83 9.51 24.94
CA ARG A 618 6.03 8.23 24.26
C ARG A 618 4.72 7.65 23.70
N LEU A 619 3.57 7.98 24.29
CA LEU A 619 2.25 7.51 23.83
C LEU A 619 1.72 8.33 22.67
N ILE A 620 1.88 9.66 22.72
CA ILE A 620 1.31 10.63 21.76
C ILE A 620 2.35 11.08 20.73
N GLY A 621 3.64 11.05 21.09
CA GLY A 621 4.77 11.59 20.34
C GLY A 621 5.44 12.74 21.13
N ALA A 622 6.72 12.96 20.87
CA ALA A 622 7.49 14.03 21.52
C ALA A 622 7.16 15.39 20.87
N PRO A 623 7.16 16.50 21.66
CA PRO A 623 6.99 17.84 21.09
C PRO A 623 8.13 18.20 20.12
N PRO A 624 7.92 19.17 19.21
CA PRO A 624 8.95 19.63 18.29
C PRO A 624 10.25 20.01 19.01
N GLY A 625 11.39 19.54 18.49
CA GLY A 625 12.71 19.81 19.07
C GLY A 625 13.21 18.81 20.11
N TYR A 626 12.43 17.81 20.47
CA TYR A 626 12.87 16.72 21.35
C TYR A 626 13.20 15.45 20.55
N VAL A 627 14.13 14.64 21.10
CA VAL A 627 14.50 13.35 20.50
C VAL A 627 13.28 12.43 20.42
N GLY A 628 13.05 11.84 19.24
CA GLY A 628 11.89 10.98 18.97
C GLY A 628 10.66 11.71 18.42
N TYR A 629 10.76 12.97 18.02
CA TYR A 629 9.64 13.70 17.39
C TYR A 629 9.18 13.05 16.07
N GLU A 630 10.11 12.58 15.25
CA GLU A 630 9.82 11.94 13.95
C GLU A 630 9.23 10.53 14.07
N GLU A 631 9.45 9.83 15.21
CA GLU A 631 9.00 8.45 15.41
C GLU A 631 7.49 8.35 15.68
N GLY A 632 6.82 9.47 16.03
CA GLY A 632 5.41 9.49 16.41
C GLY A 632 5.14 8.82 17.77
N GLY A 633 3.90 8.81 18.22
CA GLY A 633 3.50 8.19 19.48
C GLY A 633 3.18 6.70 19.35
N GLN A 634 3.60 5.90 20.32
CA GLN A 634 3.39 4.44 20.28
C GLN A 634 1.91 4.03 20.25
N LEU A 635 1.04 4.76 20.96
CA LEU A 635 -0.40 4.51 20.94
C LEU A 635 -1.02 5.04 19.64
N THR A 636 -0.75 6.30 19.31
CA THR A 636 -1.35 6.98 18.18
C THR A 636 -0.98 6.31 16.85
N GLU A 637 0.28 5.92 16.65
CA GLU A 637 0.71 5.21 15.45
C GLU A 637 0.11 3.79 15.33
N LYS A 638 0.02 3.05 16.45
CA LYS A 638 -0.62 1.72 16.42
C LYS A 638 -2.10 1.80 16.09
N VAL A 639 -2.82 2.81 16.64
CA VAL A 639 -4.25 3.02 16.37
C VAL A 639 -4.46 3.52 14.95
N ARG A 640 -3.62 4.43 14.44
CA ARG A 640 -3.68 4.89 13.06
C ARG A 640 -3.54 3.75 12.05
N ARG A 641 -2.61 2.81 12.33
CA ARG A 641 -2.43 1.63 11.47
C ARG A 641 -3.54 0.60 11.61
N LYS A 642 -4.20 0.54 12.78
CA LYS A 642 -5.28 -0.41 13.10
C LYS A 642 -6.43 0.33 13.80
N PRO A 643 -7.21 1.13 13.07
CA PRO A 643 -8.28 1.93 13.67
C PRO A 643 -9.42 1.07 14.23
N TYR A 644 -9.48 -0.20 13.84
CA TYR A 644 -10.47 -1.17 14.31
C TYR A 644 -9.81 -2.20 15.21
N SER A 645 -9.70 -1.87 16.50
CA SER A 645 -8.91 -2.66 17.44
C SER A 645 -9.41 -2.59 18.88
N VAL A 646 -8.96 -3.56 19.69
CA VAL A 646 -9.09 -3.50 21.15
C VAL A 646 -7.81 -2.92 21.73
N ILE A 647 -7.93 -1.82 22.45
CA ILE A 647 -6.82 -1.19 23.16
C ILE A 647 -6.88 -1.68 24.62
N LEU A 648 -5.87 -2.42 25.04
CA LEU A 648 -5.73 -2.92 26.39
C LEU A 648 -4.63 -2.15 27.12
N LEU A 649 -5.03 -1.31 28.09
CA LEU A 649 -4.15 -0.62 29.00
C LEU A 649 -4.06 -1.45 30.30
N ASP A 650 -2.94 -2.17 30.45
CA ASP A 650 -2.77 -3.11 31.59
C ASP A 650 -2.17 -2.37 32.79
N GLU A 651 -2.64 -2.67 34.00
CA GLU A 651 -2.22 -2.09 35.29
C GLU A 651 -2.32 -0.54 35.33
N VAL A 652 -3.47 -0.02 34.91
CA VAL A 652 -3.73 1.41 34.74
C VAL A 652 -3.49 2.24 35.99
N GLU A 653 -3.59 1.67 37.18
CA GLU A 653 -3.29 2.34 38.45
C GLU A 653 -1.83 2.76 38.63
N LYS A 654 -0.93 2.27 37.81
CA LYS A 654 0.49 2.63 37.82
C LYS A 654 0.83 3.80 36.89
N ALA A 655 -0.09 4.17 36.01
CA ALA A 655 0.09 5.22 35.04
C ALA A 655 0.24 6.60 35.69
N HIS A 656 1.03 7.49 35.07
CA HIS A 656 1.10 8.90 35.48
C HIS A 656 -0.26 9.58 35.30
N PRO A 657 -0.66 10.51 36.22
CA PRO A 657 -1.97 11.19 36.14
C PRO A 657 -2.26 11.89 34.81
N ASP A 658 -1.26 12.44 34.15
CA ASP A 658 -1.42 13.12 32.85
C ASP A 658 -1.95 12.18 31.74
N ILE A 659 -1.74 10.86 31.87
CA ILE A 659 -2.30 9.88 30.94
C ILE A 659 -3.83 9.84 31.03
N PHE A 660 -4.38 10.01 32.22
CA PHE A 660 -5.84 10.06 32.39
C PHE A 660 -6.42 11.33 31.74
N ASN A 661 -5.72 12.47 31.82
CA ASN A 661 -6.14 13.71 31.16
C ASN A 661 -6.17 13.54 29.62
N MET A 662 -5.17 12.86 29.07
CA MET A 662 -5.15 12.50 27.65
C MET A 662 -6.31 11.56 27.29
N LEU A 663 -6.54 10.53 28.09
CA LEU A 663 -7.64 9.58 27.85
C LEU A 663 -9.03 10.23 27.96
N LEU A 664 -9.19 11.33 28.73
CA LEU A 664 -10.44 12.08 28.75
C LEU A 664 -10.84 12.57 27.36
N GLN A 665 -9.90 13.08 26.58
CA GLN A 665 -10.17 13.52 25.22
C GLN A 665 -10.63 12.35 24.34
N VAL A 666 -9.95 11.20 24.45
CA VAL A 666 -10.33 9.99 23.70
C VAL A 666 -11.73 9.49 24.06
N LEU A 667 -12.10 9.52 25.38
CA LEU A 667 -13.37 9.05 25.86
C LEU A 667 -14.55 9.97 25.50
N ASP A 668 -14.31 11.28 25.33
CA ASP A 668 -15.35 12.25 24.97
C ASP A 668 -15.51 12.47 23.47
N GLU A 669 -14.39 12.75 22.80
CA GLU A 669 -14.38 13.13 21.39
C GLU A 669 -14.06 11.96 20.44
N GLY A 670 -13.67 10.79 21.01
CA GLY A 670 -13.25 9.64 20.22
C GLY A 670 -12.03 9.91 19.34
N SER A 671 -11.24 10.92 19.65
CA SER A 671 -10.07 11.31 18.88
C SER A 671 -8.96 11.85 19.78
N LEU A 672 -7.73 11.77 19.30
CA LEU A 672 -6.54 12.27 19.98
C LEU A 672 -5.62 12.93 18.96
N THR A 673 -5.18 14.15 19.26
CA THR A 673 -4.20 14.84 18.42
C THR A 673 -2.80 14.39 18.82
N ASP A 674 -2.02 13.92 17.85
CA ASP A 674 -0.63 13.53 18.06
C ASP A 674 0.31 14.76 18.11
N SER A 675 1.60 14.52 18.39
CA SER A 675 2.62 15.59 18.43
C SER A 675 2.86 16.27 17.08
N LEU A 676 2.49 15.63 15.98
CA LEU A 676 2.59 16.18 14.63
C LEU A 676 1.34 16.98 14.22
N GLY A 677 0.39 17.18 15.16
CA GLY A 677 -0.88 17.88 14.88
C GLY A 677 -1.94 17.03 14.16
N ARG A 678 -1.69 15.74 13.91
CA ARG A 678 -2.62 14.87 13.22
C ARG A 678 -3.68 14.34 14.18
N LYS A 679 -4.92 14.37 13.77
CA LYS A 679 -6.07 13.84 14.53
C LYS A 679 -6.21 12.33 14.31
N VAL A 680 -5.94 11.53 15.34
CA VAL A 680 -6.06 10.07 15.30
C VAL A 680 -7.42 9.66 15.83
N ASP A 681 -8.16 8.84 15.07
CA ASP A 681 -9.52 8.41 15.36
C ASP A 681 -9.55 7.13 16.22
N PHE A 682 -10.28 7.20 17.34
CA PHE A 682 -10.54 6.09 18.28
C PHE A 682 -12.01 5.64 18.28
N LYS A 683 -12.88 6.21 17.44
CA LYS A 683 -14.33 5.93 17.42
C LYS A 683 -14.64 4.46 17.17
N ASN A 684 -13.80 3.79 16.40
CA ASN A 684 -13.94 2.38 16.06
C ASN A 684 -13.14 1.44 16.96
N THR A 685 -12.65 1.91 18.11
CA THR A 685 -11.88 1.11 19.07
C THR A 685 -12.70 0.71 20.30
N VAL A 686 -12.30 -0.38 20.95
CA VAL A 686 -12.76 -0.76 22.27
C VAL A 686 -11.62 -0.55 23.27
N ILE A 687 -11.81 0.30 24.26
CA ILE A 687 -10.78 0.63 25.26
C ILE A 687 -11.03 -0.18 26.53
N ILE A 688 -10.05 -0.97 26.94
CA ILE A 688 -10.09 -1.80 28.13
C ILE A 688 -8.93 -1.43 29.04
N MET A 689 -9.24 -0.99 30.22
CA MET A 689 -8.28 -0.64 31.28
C MET A 689 -8.33 -1.72 32.35
N THR A 690 -7.23 -2.39 32.65
CA THR A 690 -7.21 -3.37 33.75
C THR A 690 -6.59 -2.79 35.02
N SER A 691 -7.14 -3.12 36.16
CA SER A 691 -6.61 -2.70 37.43
C SER A 691 -6.76 -3.80 38.53
N ASN A 692 -5.82 -3.78 39.47
CA ASN A 692 -5.82 -4.63 40.65
C ASN A 692 -6.25 -3.88 41.93
N LEU A 693 -6.73 -2.64 41.78
CA LEU A 693 -7.20 -1.82 42.89
C LEU A 693 -8.37 -2.49 43.62
N GLY A 694 -8.41 -2.34 44.92
CA GLY A 694 -9.43 -2.92 45.78
C GLY A 694 -9.25 -4.41 46.12
N ALA A 695 -8.48 -5.16 45.30
CA ALA A 695 -8.26 -6.58 45.49
C ALA A 695 -7.48 -6.90 46.81
N ARG A 696 -6.61 -6.00 47.25
CA ARG A 696 -5.87 -6.13 48.51
C ARG A 696 -6.80 -5.84 49.70
N GLN A 697 -7.62 -4.80 49.64
CA GLN A 697 -8.52 -4.37 50.69
C GLN A 697 -9.66 -5.40 50.95
N VAL A 698 -10.13 -6.04 49.86
CA VAL A 698 -11.11 -7.13 49.99
C VAL A 698 -10.57 -8.34 50.75
N LYS A 699 -9.27 -8.62 50.68
CA LYS A 699 -8.61 -9.71 51.44
C LYS A 699 -8.54 -9.40 52.94
N ASP A 700 -8.31 -8.16 53.29
CA ASP A 700 -8.18 -7.77 54.71
C ASP A 700 -9.54 -7.84 55.44
N PHE A 701 -10.64 -7.64 54.70
CA PHE A 701 -12.00 -7.80 55.23
C PHE A 701 -12.51 -9.26 55.26
N GLY A 702 -12.01 -10.17 54.45
CA GLY A 702 -12.43 -11.57 54.36
C GLY A 702 -11.85 -12.49 55.43
N ASN A 703 -10.97 -12.02 56.32
CA ASN A 703 -10.39 -12.83 57.40
C ASN A 703 -11.14 -12.74 58.74
N GLY A 704 -12.35 -12.17 58.74
CA GLY A 704 -13.24 -12.21 59.90
C GLY A 704 -13.74 -13.63 60.16
N VAL A 705 -13.34 -14.24 61.28
CA VAL A 705 -13.78 -15.55 61.78
C VAL A 705 -15.28 -15.50 62.11
N GLY A 706 -16.11 -16.14 61.25
CA GLY A 706 -17.54 -16.31 61.53
C GLY A 706 -18.25 -17.21 60.54
N PHE A 707 -19.03 -18.15 60.94
CA PHE A 707 -19.88 -19.06 60.17
C PHE A 707 -20.93 -18.26 59.40
N GLY A 708 -20.80 -18.25 58.02
CA GLY A 708 -21.64 -17.44 57.16
C GLY A 708 -22.94 -18.14 56.76
N THR A 709 -24.06 -17.52 57.04
CA THR A 709 -25.39 -17.80 56.45
C THR A 709 -25.52 -17.12 55.04
N GLU A 710 -26.41 -17.62 54.17
CA GLU A 710 -26.61 -17.10 52.82
C GLU A 710 -26.94 -15.58 52.75
N SER A 711 -27.58 -15.05 53.79
CA SER A 711 -27.82 -13.59 53.96
C SER A 711 -26.55 -12.79 54.21
N MET A 712 -25.52 -13.35 54.84
CA MET A 712 -24.20 -12.72 54.98
C MET A 712 -23.42 -12.66 53.68
N LYS A 713 -23.52 -13.66 52.80
CA LYS A 713 -22.85 -13.65 51.47
C LYS A 713 -23.36 -12.51 50.58
N SER A 714 -24.65 -12.18 50.64
CA SER A 714 -25.21 -11.05 49.87
C SER A 714 -24.80 -9.68 50.44
N GLN A 715 -24.61 -9.57 51.74
CA GLN A 715 -24.09 -8.37 52.40
C GLN A 715 -22.58 -8.20 52.20
N GLU A 716 -21.81 -9.30 52.25
CA GLU A 716 -20.39 -9.30 51.91
C GLU A 716 -20.13 -8.82 50.47
N SER A 717 -20.92 -9.30 49.50
CA SER A 717 -20.80 -8.84 48.11
C SER A 717 -21.10 -7.35 47.90
N LYS A 718 -22.05 -6.78 48.65
CA LYS A 718 -22.34 -5.34 48.65
C LYS A 718 -21.21 -4.53 49.31
N ASN A 719 -20.66 -5.01 50.40
CA ASN A 719 -19.54 -4.36 51.10
C ASN A 719 -18.25 -4.38 50.26
N ILE A 720 -18.00 -5.48 49.53
CA ILE A 720 -16.90 -5.60 48.57
C ILE A 720 -17.04 -4.56 47.47
N LYS A 721 -18.22 -4.41 46.86
CA LYS A 721 -18.49 -3.40 45.85
C LYS A 721 -18.25 -1.99 46.37
N ASN A 722 -18.78 -1.67 47.52
CA ASN A 722 -18.61 -0.35 48.16
C ASN A 722 -17.12 -0.02 48.42
N THR A 723 -16.35 -1.02 48.87
CA THR A 723 -14.90 -0.86 49.14
C THR A 723 -14.11 -0.66 47.85
N ILE A 724 -14.44 -1.39 46.80
CA ILE A 724 -13.84 -1.24 45.46
C ILE A 724 -14.18 0.15 44.91
N GLU A 725 -15.43 0.61 45.00
CA GLU A 725 -15.84 1.95 44.54
C GLU A 725 -15.12 3.08 45.31
N LYS A 726 -14.94 2.92 46.64
CA LYS A 726 -14.16 3.88 47.43
C LYS A 726 -12.69 3.95 46.99
N SER A 727 -12.10 2.79 46.69
CA SER A 727 -10.71 2.70 46.22
C SER A 727 -10.55 3.29 44.83
N LEU A 728 -11.53 3.12 43.93
CA LEU A 728 -11.56 3.75 42.61
C LEU A 728 -11.64 5.27 42.70
N LYS A 729 -12.57 5.80 43.51
CA LYS A 729 -12.70 7.26 43.72
C LYS A 729 -11.47 7.90 44.33
N LYS A 730 -10.62 7.13 44.99
CA LYS A 730 -9.33 7.57 45.54
C LYS A 730 -8.20 7.60 44.48
N ALA A 731 -8.28 6.67 43.49
CA ALA A 731 -7.24 6.51 42.50
C ALA A 731 -7.50 7.30 41.19
N PHE A 732 -8.75 7.52 40.86
CA PHE A 732 -9.16 8.17 39.62
C PHE A 732 -10.07 9.37 39.90
N SER A 733 -9.94 10.41 39.06
CA SER A 733 -10.82 11.58 39.21
C SER A 733 -12.29 11.20 38.93
N PRO A 734 -13.25 11.85 39.59
CA PRO A 734 -14.67 11.62 39.33
C PRO A 734 -15.04 11.89 37.88
N GLU A 735 -14.39 12.85 37.26
CA GLU A 735 -14.58 13.21 35.85
C GLU A 735 -14.24 12.04 34.92
N PHE A 736 -13.10 11.40 35.13
CA PHE A 736 -12.67 10.23 34.37
C PHE A 736 -13.62 9.06 34.54
N LEU A 737 -14.03 8.75 35.75
CA LEU A 737 -14.93 7.64 36.04
C LEU A 737 -16.33 7.82 35.40
N ASN A 738 -16.82 9.06 35.30
CA ASN A 738 -18.11 9.36 34.67
C ASN A 738 -18.09 9.24 33.12
N ARG A 739 -16.91 9.24 32.50
CA ARG A 739 -16.75 9.10 31.05
C ARG A 739 -16.54 7.66 30.61
N VAL A 740 -16.24 6.77 31.55
CA VAL A 740 -16.13 5.32 31.27
C VAL A 740 -17.50 4.71 31.16
N ASP A 741 -17.76 3.90 30.13
CA ASP A 741 -19.08 3.29 29.87
C ASP A 741 -19.49 2.31 30.98
N GLU A 742 -18.57 1.42 31.42
CA GLU A 742 -18.87 0.40 32.41
C GLU A 742 -17.66 0.03 33.27
N ILE A 743 -17.89 -0.10 34.56
CA ILE A 743 -16.93 -0.68 35.49
C ILE A 743 -17.29 -2.15 35.68
N VAL A 744 -16.39 -3.03 35.30
CA VAL A 744 -16.61 -4.48 35.31
C VAL A 744 -15.78 -5.13 36.40
N ILE A 745 -16.46 -5.71 37.37
CA ILE A 745 -15.81 -6.39 38.49
C ILE A 745 -15.73 -7.89 38.18
N PHE A 746 -14.53 -8.44 38.24
CA PHE A 746 -14.23 -9.86 38.02
C PHE A 746 -14.28 -10.60 39.37
N ASN A 747 -15.03 -11.67 39.40
CA ASN A 747 -15.15 -12.53 40.58
C ASN A 747 -13.92 -13.43 40.75
N SER A 748 -13.63 -13.88 41.98
CA SER A 748 -12.63 -14.91 42.22
C SER A 748 -13.09 -16.24 41.63
N LEU A 749 -12.15 -17.03 41.08
CA LEU A 749 -12.44 -18.32 40.47
C LEU A 749 -12.65 -19.38 41.52
N GLU A 750 -13.68 -20.21 41.36
CA GLU A 750 -13.97 -21.38 42.17
C GLU A 750 -13.25 -22.64 41.63
N LYS A 751 -13.16 -23.71 42.45
CA LYS A 751 -12.50 -24.95 42.03
C LYS A 751 -13.13 -25.61 40.82
N ASP A 752 -14.42 -25.49 40.62
CA ASP A 752 -15.11 -26.04 39.44
C ASP A 752 -14.84 -25.23 38.17
N ASP A 753 -14.64 -23.93 38.32
CA ASP A 753 -14.22 -23.07 37.20
C ASP A 753 -12.79 -23.42 36.73
N LEU A 754 -11.91 -23.73 37.70
CA LEU A 754 -10.53 -24.14 37.39
C LEU A 754 -10.49 -25.45 36.60
N LYS A 755 -11.34 -26.43 36.92
CA LYS A 755 -11.43 -27.68 36.13
C LYS A 755 -11.81 -27.40 34.68
N LYS A 756 -12.76 -26.48 34.45
CA LYS A 756 -13.15 -26.07 33.08
C LYS A 756 -12.02 -25.36 32.35
N ILE A 757 -11.28 -24.48 33.02
CA ILE A 757 -10.13 -23.77 32.44
C ILE A 757 -9.02 -24.76 32.09
N ILE A 758 -8.72 -25.74 32.96
CA ILE A 758 -7.77 -26.81 32.69
C ILE A 758 -8.16 -27.57 31.42
N ASN A 759 -9.43 -27.95 31.29
CA ASN A 759 -9.89 -28.67 30.12
C ASN A 759 -9.68 -27.87 28.83
N ILE A 760 -9.95 -26.56 28.86
CA ILE A 760 -9.70 -25.68 27.68
C ILE A 760 -8.20 -25.64 27.35
N GLU A 761 -7.31 -25.48 28.31
CA GLU A 761 -5.86 -25.44 28.05
C GLU A 761 -5.33 -26.83 27.61
N LEU A 762 -5.85 -27.90 28.17
CA LEU A 762 -5.53 -29.28 27.75
C LEU A 762 -6.06 -29.63 26.36
N GLU A 763 -7.19 -29.07 25.94
CA GLU A 763 -7.66 -29.20 24.55
C GLU A 763 -6.71 -28.52 23.55
N LYS A 764 -6.19 -27.34 23.88
CA LYS A 764 -5.18 -26.69 23.05
C LYS A 764 -3.92 -27.54 22.91
N LEU A 765 -3.49 -28.15 24.03
CA LEU A 765 -2.35 -29.08 24.02
C LEU A 765 -2.64 -30.32 23.18
N LYS A 766 -3.84 -30.91 23.33
CA LYS A 766 -4.27 -32.06 22.52
C LYS A 766 -4.25 -31.78 21.02
N ASN A 767 -4.71 -30.60 20.62
CA ASN A 767 -4.73 -30.20 19.21
C ASN A 767 -3.29 -30.05 18.65
N ARG A 768 -2.37 -29.41 19.40
CA ARG A 768 -0.94 -29.31 19.02
C ARG A 768 -0.29 -30.68 18.89
N LEU A 769 -0.59 -31.61 19.79
CA LEU A 769 -0.03 -32.96 19.76
C LEU A 769 -0.66 -33.80 18.65
N LYS A 770 -1.93 -33.57 18.31
CA LYS A 770 -2.58 -34.21 17.17
C LYS A 770 -1.96 -33.78 15.83
N GLU A 771 -1.57 -32.52 15.68
CA GLU A 771 -0.82 -32.02 14.51
C GLU A 771 0.55 -32.72 14.39
N LEU A 772 1.15 -33.09 15.52
CA LEU A 772 2.40 -33.87 15.58
C LEU A 772 2.16 -35.40 15.47
N GLY A 773 0.90 -35.84 15.24
CA GLY A 773 0.58 -37.26 15.09
C GLY A 773 0.31 -38.02 16.39
N TYR A 774 0.20 -37.36 17.56
CA TYR A 774 0.01 -38.01 18.84
C TYR A 774 -1.40 -37.79 19.41
N GLU A 775 -2.04 -38.82 19.92
CA GLU A 775 -3.33 -38.74 20.63
C GLU A 775 -3.16 -38.92 22.14
N ILE A 776 -3.72 -37.96 22.95
CA ILE A 776 -3.63 -38.02 24.39
C ILE A 776 -5.02 -38.07 25.02
N LYS A 777 -5.18 -39.00 25.99
CA LYS A 777 -6.32 -39.06 26.94
C LYS A 777 -5.84 -38.71 28.34
N ILE A 778 -6.56 -37.86 29.04
CA ILE A 778 -6.23 -37.42 30.42
C ILE A 778 -7.31 -37.87 31.37
N SER A 779 -6.92 -38.52 32.43
CA SER A 779 -7.87 -39.05 33.46
C SER A 779 -8.42 -37.91 34.33
N SER A 780 -9.63 -38.08 34.85
CA SER A 780 -10.26 -37.12 35.77
C SER A 780 -9.44 -36.93 37.08
N LYS A 781 -8.69 -37.95 37.51
CA LYS A 781 -7.78 -37.86 38.67
C LYS A 781 -6.61 -36.96 38.38
N ALA A 782 -6.03 -37.01 37.13
CA ALA A 782 -4.97 -36.12 36.72
C ALA A 782 -5.44 -34.65 36.64
N ILE A 783 -6.66 -34.42 36.20
CA ILE A 783 -7.25 -33.05 36.18
C ILE A 783 -7.39 -32.50 37.58
N ASN A 784 -7.86 -33.31 38.55
CA ASN A 784 -7.97 -32.88 39.96
C ASN A 784 -6.59 -32.59 40.57
N PHE A 785 -5.58 -33.42 40.27
CA PHE A 785 -4.19 -33.17 40.68
C PHE A 785 -3.64 -31.84 40.13
N LEU A 786 -3.87 -31.55 38.85
CA LEU A 786 -3.48 -30.29 38.23
C LEU A 786 -4.23 -29.09 38.85
N CYS A 787 -5.50 -29.26 39.22
CA CYS A 787 -6.26 -28.25 39.96
C CYS A 787 -5.62 -27.92 41.32
N ASP A 788 -5.26 -28.93 42.09
CA ASP A 788 -4.72 -28.70 43.44
C ASP A 788 -3.30 -28.14 43.41
N LYS A 789 -2.47 -28.48 42.41
CA LYS A 789 -1.12 -27.94 42.23
C LYS A 789 -1.08 -26.61 41.50
N GLY A 790 -2.06 -26.34 40.62
CA GLY A 790 -2.15 -25.13 39.82
C GLY A 790 -3.00 -24.02 40.43
N PHE A 791 -3.62 -24.22 41.60
CA PHE A 791 -4.43 -23.24 42.28
C PHE A 791 -3.67 -22.52 43.40
N ASP A 792 -3.61 -21.20 43.28
CA ASP A 792 -3.17 -20.32 44.36
C ASP A 792 -4.21 -19.21 44.60
N LYS A 793 -4.71 -19.11 45.83
CA LYS A 793 -5.67 -18.05 46.22
C LYS A 793 -5.15 -16.63 45.93
N LYS A 794 -3.83 -16.43 45.84
CA LYS A 794 -3.22 -15.11 45.58
C LYS A 794 -3.10 -14.79 44.11
N TYR A 795 -2.82 -15.80 43.27
CA TYR A 795 -2.47 -15.65 41.86
C TYR A 795 -3.53 -16.21 40.89
N GLY A 796 -4.65 -16.74 41.41
CA GLY A 796 -5.76 -17.28 40.62
C GLY A 796 -5.34 -18.44 39.70
N ALA A 797 -5.73 -18.40 38.44
CA ALA A 797 -5.39 -19.42 37.46
C ALA A 797 -4.01 -19.20 36.78
N ARG A 798 -3.20 -18.18 37.17
CA ARG A 798 -1.89 -17.91 36.52
C ARG A 798 -0.87 -19.03 36.70
N PRO A 799 -0.77 -19.73 37.88
CA PRO A 799 0.11 -20.86 38.07
C PRO A 799 -0.29 -22.13 37.31
N LEU A 800 -1.53 -22.18 36.83
CA LEU A 800 -2.11 -23.34 36.18
C LEU A 800 -1.41 -23.70 34.88
N LYS A 801 -0.99 -22.71 34.09
CA LYS A 801 -0.19 -22.95 32.86
C LYS A 801 1.15 -23.60 33.21
N ARG A 802 1.83 -23.13 34.27
CA ARG A 802 3.07 -23.74 34.73
C ARG A 802 2.86 -25.16 35.23
N ALA A 803 1.73 -25.40 35.91
CA ALA A 803 1.41 -26.76 36.35
C ALA A 803 1.18 -27.71 35.18
N ILE A 804 0.48 -27.25 34.10
CA ILE A 804 0.31 -28.05 32.90
C ILE A 804 1.67 -28.29 32.23
N GLN A 805 2.50 -27.25 32.10
CA GLN A 805 3.82 -27.36 31.50
C GLN A 805 4.69 -28.37 32.26
N ASN A 806 4.90 -28.15 33.58
CA ASN A 806 5.82 -28.97 34.36
C ASN A 806 5.34 -30.42 34.59
N TYR A 807 4.02 -30.64 34.71
CA TYR A 807 3.50 -31.96 35.04
C TYR A 807 2.93 -32.72 33.81
N VAL A 808 2.66 -32.05 32.69
CA VAL A 808 2.09 -32.69 31.51
C VAL A 808 3.01 -32.55 30.32
N GLU A 809 3.36 -31.32 29.93
CA GLU A 809 4.17 -31.08 28.71
C GLU A 809 5.58 -31.64 28.86
N ASP A 810 6.29 -31.37 29.97
CA ASP A 810 7.64 -31.89 30.22
C ASP A 810 7.65 -33.43 30.29
N LEU A 811 6.64 -34.02 30.91
CA LEU A 811 6.52 -35.47 31.03
C LEU A 811 6.27 -36.15 29.67
N ILE A 812 5.49 -35.52 28.80
CA ILE A 812 5.28 -36.00 27.42
C ILE A 812 6.54 -35.80 26.58
N ALA A 813 7.21 -34.67 26.71
CA ALA A 813 8.43 -34.38 25.99
C ALA A 813 9.54 -35.38 26.37
N GLU A 814 9.70 -35.73 27.65
CA GLU A 814 10.67 -36.73 28.08
C GLU A 814 10.37 -38.11 27.47
N GLU A 815 9.12 -38.53 27.40
CA GLU A 815 8.75 -39.82 26.80
C GLU A 815 8.95 -39.84 25.27
N ILE A 816 8.69 -38.72 24.58
CA ILE A 816 8.94 -38.59 23.14
C ILE A 816 10.46 -38.65 22.86
N VAL A 817 11.27 -37.91 23.63
CA VAL A 817 12.74 -37.87 23.46
C VAL A 817 13.42 -39.20 23.78
N LYS A 818 12.90 -39.95 24.74
CA LYS A 818 13.41 -41.31 25.08
C LYS A 818 13.12 -42.33 23.97
N SER A 819 12.54 -41.93 22.86
CA SER A 819 12.22 -42.79 21.70
C SER A 819 11.27 -43.96 22.02
N ASN A 820 10.58 -43.90 23.14
CA ASN A 820 9.60 -44.93 23.55
C ASN A 820 8.30 -44.85 22.75
N ILE A 821 8.17 -43.79 21.90
CA ILE A 821 6.90 -43.43 21.29
C ILE A 821 7.12 -43.28 19.79
N LYS A 822 6.43 -44.12 19.01
CA LYS A 822 6.41 -44.03 17.55
C LYS A 822 5.29 -43.06 17.11
N ASP A 823 5.44 -42.42 15.98
CA ASP A 823 4.39 -41.59 15.37
C ASP A 823 3.08 -42.36 15.25
N GLY A 824 1.97 -41.73 15.66
CA GLY A 824 0.63 -42.38 15.69
C GLY A 824 0.28 -43.08 17.01
N SER A 825 1.13 -42.98 18.04
CA SER A 825 0.85 -43.61 19.34
C SER A 825 -0.18 -42.85 20.17
N LYS A 826 -1.03 -43.62 20.88
CA LYS A 826 -2.06 -43.12 21.83
C LYS A 826 -1.54 -43.25 23.25
N PHE A 827 -1.66 -42.18 24.06
CA PHE A 827 -1.26 -42.21 25.47
C PHE A 827 -2.41 -41.83 26.39
N LYS A 828 -2.28 -42.28 27.61
CA LYS A 828 -3.15 -41.93 28.74
C LYS A 828 -2.29 -41.40 29.87
N ILE A 829 -2.65 -40.19 30.35
CA ILE A 829 -2.03 -39.61 31.54
C ILE A 829 -2.89 -39.96 32.74
N GLU A 830 -2.28 -40.68 33.68
CA GLU A 830 -2.90 -41.07 34.96
C GLU A 830 -2.07 -40.61 36.15
N CYS A 831 -2.74 -40.50 37.28
CA CYS A 831 -2.10 -40.20 38.54
C CYS A 831 -1.68 -41.49 39.24
N ASN A 832 -0.47 -41.55 39.78
CA ASN A 832 -0.02 -42.71 40.56
C ASN A 832 -0.92 -42.99 41.74
N LYS A 833 -0.87 -44.22 42.30
CA LYS A 833 -1.72 -44.69 43.42
C LYS A 833 -1.67 -43.75 44.65
N ASP A 834 -0.55 -43.09 44.86
CA ASP A 834 -0.33 -42.15 45.98
C ASP A 834 -0.71 -40.68 45.67
N ASN A 835 -1.34 -40.42 44.53
CA ASN A 835 -1.69 -39.05 44.04
C ASN A 835 -0.52 -38.03 44.08
N SER A 836 0.72 -38.49 44.03
CA SER A 836 1.92 -37.63 44.17
C SER A 836 2.53 -37.18 42.84
N LYS A 837 2.39 -37.99 41.80
CA LYS A 837 2.98 -37.73 40.45
C LYS A 837 2.06 -38.20 39.33
N LEU A 838 2.18 -37.58 38.18
CA LEU A 838 1.56 -38.03 36.93
C LEU A 838 2.48 -39.00 36.20
N SER A 839 1.93 -39.96 35.53
CA SER A 839 2.63 -40.95 34.70
C SER A 839 1.95 -41.09 33.33
N VAL A 840 2.72 -41.34 32.30
CA VAL A 840 2.23 -41.63 30.95
C VAL A 840 2.10 -43.14 30.80
N ILE A 841 0.94 -43.60 30.37
CA ILE A 841 0.66 -45.00 30.05
C ILE A 841 0.37 -45.09 28.57
N LYS A 842 1.09 -45.92 27.84
CA LYS A 842 0.83 -46.19 26.41
C LYS A 842 -0.46 -47.04 26.31
N LEU A 843 -1.38 -46.61 25.42
CA LEU A 843 -2.64 -47.32 25.16
C LEU A 843 -2.47 -48.33 24.01
#